data_080e9e7bfcb70e257bdfe9ee3fe6170e
#
_entry.id   080e9e7bfcb70e257bdfe9ee3fe6170e
#
_cell.length_a   1.000
_cell.length_b   1.000
_cell.length_c   1.000
_cell.angle_alpha   90.00
_cell.angle_beta   90.00
_cell.angle_gamma   90.00
#
_symmetry.space_group_name_H-M   'P 1'
#
loop_
_entity.id
_entity.type
_entity.pdbx_description
1 polymer ?
#
loop_
_entity_poly.entity_id
_entity_poly.type
_entity_poly.pdbx_seq_one_letter_code
_entity_poly.pdbx_strand_id
1 'polypeptide(L)'
;MHYQKNSLLLPFIVLILLFSINNVYSNKHEFIFPKKKLDTINSPKENLTEKKSELIKTTKIEEKSNNDFNFNIPPKKPSLNKTITLQNIEPVKSKEISENKEIKNVETNTQNKVVEIVKSENTFLLPIKKPLSFIPSNSKIASKSEILDEKDFSNAKEIFNLIKKGKWNNAISLTEKVKNKEFKNLVTWLYLLESGNQATFNDYQNFISRNSDYPRIGRLKYLAEHKIIIKNSSPRVIINWFNENEPLSGTGKIKLGEAYLELGNTELAENYIKDGWINADLSSNDLKYYKNKFNKFLTTKDHLSRADYLAWDNQYWDLKRMLVYLPKKERALYNARFILMTNSYGVDKAISDVPEDLINDLGLEYNRLAWRTRRNRLEGSLEILRKFHGEETLVYPEKWWNLRENITRDLIYEKKYSDAYEVASNHHLQSGADYADAEWISGWLSVSFLNKPDVAIKHFENFYNNVSYPISLSRGAYWLAYAYEKTGNKDKSTFYYKAAAKFTNTYYGQLAFIKINAGDEFKLNEEFKVKENYEKEFNKNKLINLVKLLFELDKTEFSKDIIKHLATLNVESGSEVLAAKLATDVGRYDYAIQIAKDASYEKRYIHTYNYPTINIPEIINNKVMPPPHLVHAIIRQESEFDARANSYVGAQGLMQIMPNTAKIVAKSLNTTYSKSLLTNDPDYNIKLGTYYFNGLLEDYDGVFPYAIGAYNAGPNRIKSWIKRYGDPNRGEINFVDWIELIRFRETRNYVQRVMENINVYKIVLNNSPNNLDSFFRK
;
A
#
# COMPACT_ATOMS: atom_id res chain seq x y z
N MET A 1 -8.04 -1.82 65.68
CA MET A 1 -6.68 -2.32 65.44
C MET A 1 -6.65 -3.02 64.09
N HIS A 2 -5.84 -2.47 63.20
CA HIS A 2 -5.36 -3.04 61.91
C HIS A 2 -6.32 -3.83 61.00
N TYR A 3 -6.80 -3.17 59.99
CA TYR A 3 -6.78 -3.60 58.60
C TYR A 3 -7.44 -2.52 57.73
N GLN A 4 -6.64 -1.62 57.18
CA GLN A 4 -6.98 -0.80 56.00
C GLN A 4 -5.70 -0.20 55.46
N LYS A 5 -5.20 -0.76 54.36
CA LYS A 5 -4.38 -0.09 53.33
C LYS A 5 -3.97 -1.17 52.33
N ASN A 6 -4.70 -1.23 51.20
CA ASN A 6 -4.20 -1.66 49.91
C ASN A 6 -5.36 -1.85 48.93
N SER A 7 -5.94 -0.74 48.44
CA SER A 7 -6.93 -0.79 47.34
C SER A 7 -6.92 0.45 46.45
N LEU A 8 -5.79 1.12 46.27
CA LEU A 8 -5.71 2.35 45.46
C LEU A 8 -4.74 2.31 44.27
N LEU A 9 -4.17 1.15 43.95
CA LEU A 9 -3.19 1.00 42.84
C LEU A 9 -3.75 0.29 41.57
N LEU A 10 -4.90 -0.34 41.64
CA LEU A 10 -5.47 -1.06 40.47
C LEU A 10 -6.18 -0.17 39.43
N PRO A 11 -6.84 0.95 39.78
CA PRO A 11 -7.50 1.76 38.75
C PRO A 11 -6.54 2.62 37.88
N PHE A 12 -5.30 2.87 38.33
CA PHE A 12 -4.36 3.71 37.59
C PHE A 12 -3.62 2.97 36.46
N ILE A 13 -3.40 1.67 36.59
CA ILE A 13 -2.76 0.85 35.55
C ILE A 13 -3.73 0.53 34.42
N VAL A 14 -5.01 0.37 34.68
CA VAL A 14 -6.04 0.16 33.66
C VAL A 14 -6.33 1.44 32.87
N LEU A 15 -6.18 2.63 33.47
CA LEU A 15 -6.35 3.90 32.79
C LEU A 15 -5.18 4.22 31.82
N ILE A 16 -3.95 3.82 32.14
CA ILE A 16 -2.78 3.99 31.27
C ILE A 16 -2.82 3.03 30.07
N LEU A 17 -3.35 1.82 30.25
CA LEU A 17 -3.54 0.86 29.17
C LEU A 17 -4.69 1.23 28.21
N LEU A 18 -5.72 1.93 28.69
CA LEU A 18 -6.81 2.44 27.84
C LEU A 18 -6.42 3.69 27.04
N PHE A 19 -5.48 4.52 27.54
CA PHE A 19 -4.95 5.67 26.79
C PHE A 19 -3.95 5.27 25.69
N SER A 20 -3.24 4.16 25.84
CA SER A 20 -2.33 3.65 24.80
C SER A 20 -3.05 2.93 23.65
N ILE A 21 -4.30 2.49 23.85
CA ILE A 21 -5.09 1.83 22.78
C ILE A 21 -5.82 2.86 21.89
N ASN A 22 -6.14 4.04 22.40
CA ASN A 22 -6.83 5.09 21.62
C ASN A 22 -5.95 5.88 20.64
N ASN A 23 -4.61 5.80 20.75
CA ASN A 23 -3.70 6.48 19.82
C ASN A 23 -3.33 5.67 18.57
N VAL A 24 -3.82 4.43 18.42
CA VAL A 24 -3.48 3.54 17.29
C VAL A 24 -4.49 3.58 16.15
N TYR A 25 -5.67 4.18 16.34
CA TYR A 25 -6.75 4.18 15.32
C TYR A 25 -6.98 5.51 14.60
N SER A 26 -6.12 6.52 14.77
CA SER A 26 -6.35 7.87 14.22
C SER A 26 -5.63 8.18 12.90
N ASN A 27 -4.97 7.24 12.24
CA ASN A 27 -4.21 7.49 11.01
C ASN A 27 -4.76 6.76 9.76
N LYS A 28 -6.08 6.81 9.54
CA LYS A 28 -6.64 6.63 8.19
C LYS A 28 -6.96 8.00 7.61
N HIS A 29 -5.98 8.64 7.01
CA HIS A 29 -6.20 9.83 6.21
C HIS A 29 -6.12 9.44 4.73
N GLU A 30 -7.28 9.34 4.11
CA GLU A 30 -7.43 9.33 2.67
C GLU A 30 -6.93 10.66 2.10
N PHE A 31 -6.08 10.58 1.06
CA PHE A 31 -5.64 11.76 0.32
C PHE A 31 -6.80 12.21 -0.57
N ILE A 32 -7.41 13.35 -0.25
CA ILE A 32 -8.36 14.02 -1.13
C ILE A 32 -7.57 14.89 -2.11
N PHE A 33 -7.51 14.48 -3.37
CA PHE A 33 -7.02 15.34 -4.46
C PHE A 33 -8.12 16.30 -4.92
N PRO A 34 -7.82 17.59 -5.19
CA PRO A 34 -8.82 18.52 -5.69
C PRO A 34 -9.29 18.13 -7.08
N LYS A 35 -10.60 18.05 -7.28
CA LYS A 35 -11.22 17.89 -8.60
C LYS A 35 -10.94 19.13 -9.44
N LYS A 36 -10.49 18.95 -10.68
CA LYS A 36 -10.33 20.02 -11.66
C LYS A 36 -11.71 20.64 -11.96
N LYS A 37 -11.84 21.96 -11.83
CA LYS A 37 -13.04 22.72 -12.14
C LYS A 37 -13.40 22.56 -13.61
N LEU A 38 -14.64 22.18 -13.91
CA LEU A 38 -15.23 22.31 -15.24
C LEU A 38 -15.68 23.75 -15.41
N ASP A 39 -15.11 24.44 -16.38
CA ASP A 39 -15.53 25.78 -16.77
C ASP A 39 -16.95 25.74 -17.34
N THR A 40 -17.86 26.46 -16.70
CA THR A 40 -19.21 26.70 -17.20
C THR A 40 -19.16 27.72 -18.32
N ILE A 41 -19.32 27.28 -19.56
CA ILE A 41 -19.58 28.16 -20.70
C ILE A 41 -21.10 28.18 -20.90
N ASN A 42 -21.66 29.39 -20.84
CA ASN A 42 -23.04 29.72 -21.17
C ASN A 42 -23.40 29.34 -22.58
N SER A 43 -24.52 28.65 -22.74
CA SER A 43 -25.15 28.38 -24.04
C SER A 43 -26.14 29.47 -24.46
N PRO A 44 -26.36 29.68 -25.77
CA PRO A 44 -27.71 29.96 -26.28
C PRO A 44 -28.26 28.74 -27.01
N LYS A 45 -29.57 28.56 -26.86
CA LYS A 45 -30.41 27.55 -27.52
C LYS A 45 -30.50 27.84 -29.04
N GLU A 46 -30.38 26.80 -29.84
CA GLU A 46 -31.14 26.69 -31.09
C GLU A 46 -31.35 25.24 -31.52
N ASN A 47 -32.51 24.96 -32.07
CA ASN A 47 -33.08 23.68 -32.47
C ASN A 47 -32.52 23.20 -33.84
N LEU A 48 -32.50 21.89 -34.04
CA LEU A 48 -33.07 21.12 -35.13
C LEU A 48 -32.23 19.95 -35.68
N THR A 49 -32.87 18.80 -35.63
CA THR A 49 -32.91 17.64 -36.56
C THR A 49 -31.65 16.87 -36.95
N GLU A 50 -31.73 15.60 -36.59
CA GLU A 50 -31.29 14.35 -37.25
C GLU A 50 -30.19 14.38 -38.31
N LYS A 51 -29.08 13.67 -38.00
CA LYS A 51 -28.57 12.61 -38.91
C LYS A 51 -27.59 11.70 -38.15
N LYS A 52 -27.87 10.40 -38.19
CA LYS A 52 -26.97 9.32 -37.76
C LYS A 52 -25.66 9.36 -38.51
N SER A 53 -24.55 9.33 -37.83
CA SER A 53 -23.33 8.64 -38.27
C SER A 53 -22.47 8.29 -37.04
N GLU A 54 -22.07 7.04 -37.00
CA GLU A 54 -21.24 6.41 -35.97
C GLU A 54 -19.90 7.14 -35.84
N LEU A 55 -19.59 7.59 -34.64
CA LEU A 55 -18.21 7.84 -34.22
C LEU A 55 -18.04 7.31 -32.80
N ILE A 56 -17.25 6.29 -32.71
CA ILE A 56 -16.78 5.72 -31.42
C ILE A 56 -16.00 6.83 -30.70
N LYS A 57 -16.63 7.52 -29.77
CA LYS A 57 -15.93 8.38 -28.81
C LYS A 57 -15.41 7.51 -27.67
N THR A 58 -14.11 7.30 -27.64
CA THR A 58 -13.39 6.90 -26.44
C THR A 58 -13.62 7.94 -25.35
N THR A 59 -14.52 7.65 -24.45
CA THR A 59 -14.67 8.40 -23.20
C THR A 59 -13.46 8.07 -22.30
N LYS A 60 -12.57 9.04 -22.10
CA LYS A 60 -11.61 8.99 -21.00
C LYS A 60 -12.40 8.98 -19.71
N ILE A 61 -12.45 7.85 -19.05
CA ILE A 61 -12.89 7.75 -17.66
C ILE A 61 -11.71 8.20 -16.82
N GLU A 62 -11.82 9.37 -16.18
CA GLU A 62 -10.89 9.75 -15.11
C GLU A 62 -11.12 8.80 -13.93
N GLU A 63 -10.24 7.82 -13.79
CA GLU A 63 -10.17 7.03 -12.56
C GLU A 63 -9.82 7.98 -11.40
N LYS A 64 -10.75 8.13 -10.47
CA LYS A 64 -10.38 8.56 -9.13
C LYS A 64 -9.45 7.49 -8.56
N SER A 65 -8.17 7.81 -8.50
CA SER A 65 -7.21 6.96 -7.81
C SER A 65 -7.57 6.93 -6.34
N ASN A 66 -8.35 5.95 -5.93
CA ASN A 66 -8.29 5.47 -4.56
C ASN A 66 -6.94 4.78 -4.43
N ASN A 67 -5.92 5.56 -4.03
CA ASN A 67 -4.60 5.06 -3.67
C ASN A 67 -4.67 4.25 -2.36
N ASP A 68 -5.50 3.21 -2.34
CA ASP A 68 -5.47 2.16 -1.33
C ASP A 68 -4.59 0.96 -1.75
N PHE A 69 -3.65 1.18 -2.66
CA PHE A 69 -2.46 0.34 -2.70
C PHE A 69 -1.50 0.79 -1.59
N ASN A 70 -1.95 0.65 -0.35
CA ASN A 70 -1.06 0.52 0.78
C ASN A 70 -0.26 -0.76 0.61
N PHE A 71 0.85 -0.69 -0.16
CA PHE A 71 1.99 -1.59 0.00
C PHE A 71 2.62 -1.31 1.37
N ASN A 72 1.83 -1.44 2.40
CA ASN A 72 2.27 -1.15 3.74
C ASN A 72 1.98 -2.33 4.60
N ILE A 73 3.04 -2.84 5.14
CA ILE A 73 3.09 -3.67 6.32
C ILE A 73 2.66 -5.11 6.03
N PRO A 74 3.60 -6.03 5.99
CA PRO A 74 3.30 -7.46 6.03
C PRO A 74 2.32 -7.73 7.17
N PRO A 75 1.21 -8.47 6.95
CA PRO A 75 0.39 -8.93 8.04
C PRO A 75 1.25 -9.76 8.97
N LYS A 76 0.85 -9.86 10.22
CA LYS A 76 1.56 -10.59 11.27
C LYS A 76 2.18 -11.87 10.71
N LYS A 77 3.50 -11.87 10.48
CA LYS A 77 4.22 -13.14 10.34
C LYS A 77 3.86 -13.96 11.56
N PRO A 78 3.35 -15.18 11.40
CA PRO A 78 2.90 -15.95 12.54
C PRO A 78 4.05 -16.06 13.53
N SER A 79 3.80 -15.68 14.78
CA SER A 79 4.71 -15.99 15.85
C SER A 79 4.86 -17.50 15.88
N LEU A 80 6.08 -18.00 15.72
CA LEU A 80 6.44 -19.39 15.99
C LEU A 80 6.31 -19.64 17.49
N ASN A 81 5.08 -19.63 17.99
CA ASN A 81 4.75 -20.15 19.32
C ASN A 81 4.37 -21.62 19.18
N LYS A 82 5.33 -22.41 18.74
CA LYS A 82 5.46 -23.83 19.11
C LYS A 82 6.90 -24.21 18.80
N THR A 83 7.60 -24.50 19.88
CA THR A 83 8.88 -25.16 19.92
C THR A 83 8.85 -26.34 18.93
N ILE A 84 9.63 -26.24 17.86
CA ILE A 84 9.97 -27.43 17.07
C ILE A 84 10.92 -28.22 17.97
N THR A 85 10.41 -29.22 18.62
CA THR A 85 11.22 -30.25 19.29
C THR A 85 11.95 -30.96 18.16
N LEU A 86 13.22 -30.65 17.98
CA LEU A 86 14.12 -31.49 17.20
C LEU A 86 14.14 -32.85 17.96
N GLN A 87 13.50 -33.84 17.38
CA GLN A 87 13.70 -35.21 17.79
C GLN A 87 15.18 -35.49 17.61
N ASN A 88 15.82 -35.91 18.71
CA ASN A 88 17.19 -36.38 18.74
C ASN A 88 17.34 -37.50 17.72
N ILE A 89 18.11 -37.23 16.69
CA ILE A 89 18.68 -38.30 15.85
C ILE A 89 19.92 -38.72 16.59
N GLU A 90 19.88 -39.89 17.21
CA GLU A 90 21.04 -40.53 17.82
C GLU A 90 22.14 -40.76 16.78
N PRO A 91 23.41 -40.57 17.10
CA PRO A 91 24.50 -40.81 16.18
C PRO A 91 24.64 -42.32 15.92
N VAL A 92 24.50 -42.72 14.69
CA VAL A 92 24.84 -44.06 14.22
C VAL A 92 26.31 -44.23 14.35
N LYS A 93 26.77 -45.18 15.19
CA LYS A 93 28.13 -45.62 15.39
C LYS A 93 28.72 -46.08 14.09
N SER A 94 29.85 -45.45 13.68
CA SER A 94 30.74 -45.93 12.63
C SER A 94 31.29 -47.31 12.99
N LYS A 95 31.07 -48.30 12.16
CA LYS A 95 31.87 -49.52 12.12
C LYS A 95 33.07 -49.29 11.22
N GLU A 96 34.23 -49.36 11.81
CA GLU A 96 35.50 -49.54 11.08
C GLU A 96 35.48 -50.84 10.28
N ILE A 97 35.85 -50.73 8.99
CA ILE A 97 36.41 -51.86 8.26
C ILE A 97 37.67 -51.31 7.55
N SER A 98 38.80 -51.76 8.05
CA SER A 98 40.10 -51.65 7.39
C SER A 98 40.12 -52.61 6.19
N GLU A 99 40.74 -52.21 5.10
CA GLU A 99 41.88 -52.93 4.44
C GLU A 99 42.17 -52.40 3.02
N ASN A 100 43.45 -52.09 2.91
CA ASN A 100 44.28 -51.96 1.73
C ASN A 100 43.81 -52.58 0.42
N LYS A 101 44.06 -51.83 -0.72
CA LYS A 101 44.99 -52.24 -1.77
C LYS A 101 45.15 -51.22 -2.92
N GLU A 102 46.41 -50.91 -3.14
CA GLU A 102 47.14 -50.75 -4.42
C GLU A 102 46.72 -49.67 -5.45
N ILE A 103 47.66 -48.76 -5.55
CA ILE A 103 47.92 -47.83 -6.62
C ILE A 103 48.30 -48.58 -7.93
N LYS A 104 47.64 -48.28 -9.03
CA LYS A 104 48.19 -48.44 -10.37
C LYS A 104 48.05 -47.15 -11.17
N ASN A 105 49.20 -46.57 -11.48
CA ASN A 105 49.42 -45.51 -12.45
C ASN A 105 48.97 -45.97 -13.85
N VAL A 106 48.20 -45.08 -14.53
CA VAL A 106 48.09 -45.13 -15.98
C VAL A 106 48.41 -43.73 -16.50
N GLU A 107 49.41 -43.67 -17.30
CA GLU A 107 49.98 -42.49 -17.95
C GLU A 107 49.03 -41.90 -18.99
N THR A 108 48.98 -40.61 -19.02
CA THR A 108 48.32 -39.71 -19.95
C THR A 108 48.94 -39.71 -21.33
N ASN A 109 48.17 -39.84 -22.38
CA ASN A 109 48.52 -39.41 -23.73
C ASN A 109 47.77 -38.09 -24.05
N THR A 110 48.57 -37.01 -24.13
CA THR A 110 48.21 -35.71 -24.63
C THR A 110 48.23 -35.70 -26.15
N GLN A 111 47.08 -35.53 -26.79
CA GLN A 111 47.04 -35.13 -28.20
C GLN A 111 46.54 -33.67 -28.26
N ASN A 112 47.44 -32.82 -28.72
CA ASN A 112 47.24 -31.43 -29.11
C ASN A 112 46.23 -31.34 -30.26
N LYS A 113 45.06 -30.72 -30.01
CA LYS A 113 44.22 -30.17 -31.08
C LYS A 113 44.48 -28.66 -31.14
N VAL A 114 45.09 -28.23 -32.24
CA VAL A 114 45.21 -26.84 -32.62
C VAL A 114 43.83 -26.32 -32.92
N VAL A 115 43.38 -25.34 -32.14
CA VAL A 115 42.16 -24.60 -32.43
C VAL A 115 42.57 -23.38 -33.25
N GLU A 116 42.12 -23.31 -34.50
CA GLU A 116 42.19 -22.12 -35.32
C GLU A 116 41.47 -20.95 -34.64
N ILE A 117 42.23 -19.89 -34.37
CA ILE A 117 41.68 -18.62 -33.88
C ILE A 117 41.08 -17.90 -35.09
N VAL A 118 39.75 -17.98 -35.22
CA VAL A 118 39.01 -17.07 -36.10
C VAL A 118 39.13 -15.67 -35.51
N LYS A 119 39.83 -14.77 -36.20
CA LYS A 119 39.81 -13.34 -35.88
C LYS A 119 38.40 -12.81 -36.00
N SER A 120 37.70 -12.64 -34.87
CA SER A 120 36.49 -11.86 -34.83
C SER A 120 36.85 -10.38 -34.91
N GLU A 121 36.16 -9.66 -35.78
CA GLU A 121 36.22 -8.22 -35.93
C GLU A 121 36.02 -7.52 -34.57
N ASN A 122 36.82 -6.48 -34.32
CA ASN A 122 36.78 -5.64 -33.14
C ASN A 122 35.41 -4.92 -33.08
N THR A 123 34.42 -5.57 -32.51
CA THR A 123 33.26 -4.86 -31.98
C THR A 123 33.71 -4.17 -30.69
N PHE A 124 33.85 -2.85 -30.73
CA PHE A 124 33.98 -2.02 -29.52
C PHE A 124 32.76 -2.25 -28.68
N LEU A 125 32.93 -3.05 -27.62
CA LEU A 125 31.91 -3.16 -26.57
C LEU A 125 31.84 -1.80 -25.88
N LEU A 126 30.80 -1.04 -26.19
CA LEU A 126 30.46 0.16 -25.40
C LEU A 126 30.30 -0.28 -23.93
N PRO A 127 30.91 0.46 -22.98
CA PRO A 127 30.78 0.10 -21.58
C PRO A 127 29.31 0.05 -21.19
N ILE A 128 28.81 -1.11 -20.80
CA ILE A 128 27.48 -1.27 -20.27
C ILE A 128 27.39 -0.41 -19.01
N LYS A 129 26.39 0.47 -18.94
CA LYS A 129 26.15 1.32 -17.77
C LYS A 129 25.99 0.43 -16.53
N LYS A 130 26.90 0.55 -15.56
CA LYS A 130 26.83 -0.24 -14.33
C LYS A 130 25.51 0.02 -13.63
N PRO A 131 24.82 -1.02 -13.10
CA PRO A 131 23.65 -0.83 -12.26
C PRO A 131 23.96 0.08 -11.08
N LEU A 132 22.97 0.82 -10.60
CA LEU A 132 23.10 1.66 -9.42
C LEU A 132 23.38 0.76 -8.20
N SER A 133 24.58 0.87 -7.63
CA SER A 133 24.94 0.11 -6.42
C SER A 133 24.41 0.81 -5.19
N PHE A 134 23.67 0.08 -4.36
CA PHE A 134 23.26 0.52 -3.03
C PHE A 134 24.51 0.70 -2.15
N ILE A 135 24.69 1.90 -1.64
CA ILE A 135 25.71 2.21 -0.63
C ILE A 135 24.97 2.35 0.70
N PRO A 136 25.18 1.43 1.67
CA PRO A 136 24.61 1.59 2.99
C PRO A 136 25.09 2.93 3.57
N SER A 137 24.19 3.85 3.82
CA SER A 137 24.54 5.10 4.45
C SER A 137 24.87 4.81 5.91
N ASN A 138 26.15 4.78 6.24
CA ASN A 138 26.60 4.98 7.62
C ASN A 138 26.32 6.44 7.96
N SER A 139 25.03 6.75 8.20
CA SER A 139 24.57 8.10 8.45
C SER A 139 25.19 8.60 9.75
N LYS A 140 26.20 9.44 9.58
CA LYS A 140 26.74 10.26 10.65
C LYS A 140 26.32 11.68 10.35
N ILE A 141 25.84 12.39 11.38
CA ILE A 141 25.63 13.84 11.29
C ILE A 141 26.92 14.46 10.75
N ALA A 142 26.81 15.25 9.70
CA ALA A 142 27.95 15.94 9.11
C ALA A 142 28.68 16.79 10.17
N SER A 143 29.99 16.88 10.08
CA SER A 143 30.77 17.74 10.96
C SER A 143 30.46 19.22 10.69
N LYS A 144 30.28 19.56 9.41
CA LYS A 144 29.97 20.92 8.90
C LYS A 144 28.86 20.83 7.87
N SER A 145 28.01 21.85 7.78
CA SER A 145 27.01 21.98 6.73
C SER A 145 27.54 22.78 5.54
N GLU A 146 27.12 22.40 4.34
CA GLU A 146 27.35 23.18 3.11
C GLU A 146 26.26 24.25 2.92
N ILE A 147 25.14 24.17 3.69
CA ILE A 147 23.93 24.97 3.50
C ILE A 147 23.75 26.00 4.63
N LEU A 148 24.09 25.63 5.86
CA LEU A 148 23.95 26.50 7.05
C LEU A 148 25.32 26.96 7.56
N ASP A 149 25.38 28.17 8.12
CA ASP A 149 26.52 28.55 8.91
C ASP A 149 26.63 27.68 10.18
N GLU A 150 27.82 27.72 10.83
CA GLU A 150 28.12 26.84 11.96
C GLU A 150 27.14 27.02 13.14
N LYS A 151 26.70 28.23 13.39
CA LYS A 151 25.76 28.57 14.47
C LYS A 151 24.35 28.03 14.12
N ASP A 152 23.89 28.28 12.92
CA ASP A 152 22.59 27.80 12.46
C ASP A 152 22.56 26.26 12.40
N PHE A 153 23.67 25.61 11.98
CA PHE A 153 23.77 24.18 11.97
C PHE A 153 23.75 23.54 13.36
N SER A 154 24.42 24.22 14.34
CA SER A 154 24.33 23.78 15.74
C SER A 154 22.92 23.91 16.29
N ASN A 155 22.22 25.03 16.01
CA ASN A 155 20.83 25.21 16.39
C ASN A 155 19.93 24.16 15.71
N ALA A 156 20.17 23.87 14.45
CA ALA A 156 19.39 22.85 13.70
C ALA A 156 19.50 21.47 14.34
N LYS A 157 20.70 21.05 14.77
CA LYS A 157 20.89 19.79 15.52
C LYS A 157 20.05 19.75 16.80
N GLU A 158 20.07 20.84 17.57
CA GLU A 158 19.29 20.90 18.82
C GLU A 158 17.78 20.97 18.55
N ILE A 159 17.33 21.70 17.51
CA ILE A 159 15.93 21.74 17.10
C ILE A 159 15.42 20.33 16.80
N PHE A 160 16.14 19.53 15.99
CA PHE A 160 15.74 18.16 15.70
C PHE A 160 15.83 17.22 16.91
N ASN A 161 16.74 17.48 17.86
CA ASN A 161 16.76 16.77 19.13
C ASN A 161 15.52 17.08 19.98
N LEU A 162 15.07 18.35 20.01
CA LEU A 162 13.82 18.75 20.68
C LEU A 162 12.59 18.13 20.00
N ILE A 163 12.52 18.12 18.67
CA ILE A 163 11.47 17.47 17.88
C ILE A 163 11.38 15.98 18.22
N LYS A 164 12.53 15.27 18.21
CA LYS A 164 12.59 13.86 18.62
C LYS A 164 12.05 13.59 20.02
N LYS A 165 12.18 14.55 20.93
CA LYS A 165 11.65 14.49 22.31
C LYS A 165 10.20 14.96 22.42
N GLY A 166 9.53 15.31 21.33
CA GLY A 166 8.18 15.87 21.32
C GLY A 166 8.05 17.29 21.87
N LYS A 167 9.19 18.00 22.06
CA LYS A 167 9.23 19.34 22.63
C LYS A 167 9.08 20.41 21.54
N TRP A 168 7.99 20.37 20.79
CA TRP A 168 7.75 21.22 19.63
C TRP A 168 7.79 22.73 19.92
N ASN A 169 7.16 23.19 21.02
CA ASN A 169 7.17 24.61 21.36
C ASN A 169 8.58 25.13 21.59
N ASN A 170 9.46 24.34 22.24
CA ASN A 170 10.84 24.71 22.43
C ASN A 170 11.62 24.71 21.10
N ALA A 171 11.32 23.76 20.22
CA ALA A 171 11.91 23.71 18.88
C ALA A 171 11.54 24.96 18.07
N ILE A 172 10.28 25.35 18.05
CA ILE A 172 9.80 26.57 17.35
C ILE A 172 10.44 27.81 17.95
N SER A 173 10.47 27.97 19.29
CA SER A 173 11.14 29.12 19.94
C SER A 173 12.64 29.18 19.58
N LEU A 174 13.30 28.03 19.42
CA LEU A 174 14.72 28.02 19.04
C LEU A 174 14.94 28.42 17.57
N THR A 175 13.95 28.22 16.68
CA THR A 175 14.06 28.65 15.27
C THR A 175 14.22 30.16 15.13
N GLU A 176 13.77 30.96 16.10
CA GLU A 176 13.95 32.41 16.07
C GLU A 176 15.44 32.84 16.10
N LYS A 177 16.31 32.00 16.67
CA LYS A 177 17.76 32.21 16.72
C LYS A 177 18.48 31.82 15.42
N VAL A 178 17.80 31.13 14.51
CA VAL A 178 18.36 30.71 13.21
C VAL A 178 18.18 31.85 12.21
N LYS A 179 19.19 32.15 11.40
CA LYS A 179 19.12 33.18 10.35
C LYS A 179 18.54 32.66 9.06
N ASN A 180 18.81 31.36 8.73
CA ASN A 180 18.38 30.78 7.48
C ASN A 180 16.85 30.65 7.42
N LYS A 181 16.24 31.41 6.51
CA LYS A 181 14.78 31.50 6.34
C LYS A 181 14.16 30.18 5.87
N GLU A 182 14.83 29.48 4.96
CA GLU A 182 14.27 28.24 4.39
C GLU A 182 14.26 27.14 5.46
N PHE A 183 15.27 27.09 6.32
CA PHE A 183 15.26 26.17 7.46
C PHE A 183 14.15 26.52 8.48
N LYS A 184 13.92 27.80 8.78
CA LYS A 184 12.77 28.21 9.61
C LYS A 184 11.45 27.73 9.00
N ASN A 185 11.26 27.94 7.70
CA ASN A 185 10.08 27.49 6.99
C ASN A 185 9.90 25.97 7.06
N LEU A 186 11.00 25.19 6.93
CA LEU A 186 10.96 23.73 7.06
C LEU A 186 10.45 23.30 8.44
N VAL A 187 11.01 23.87 9.52
CA VAL A 187 10.59 23.52 10.90
C VAL A 187 9.15 23.94 11.16
N THR A 188 8.75 25.12 10.68
CA THR A 188 7.35 25.60 10.77
C THR A 188 6.40 24.67 10.02
N TRP A 189 6.75 24.25 8.80
CA TRP A 189 5.97 23.30 8.01
C TRP A 189 5.78 21.96 8.73
N LEU A 190 6.86 21.40 9.30
CA LEU A 190 6.80 20.18 10.10
C LEU A 190 5.89 20.34 11.32
N TYR A 191 6.00 21.48 12.02
CA TYR A 191 5.17 21.78 13.19
C TYR A 191 3.69 21.89 12.84
N LEU A 192 3.35 22.57 11.73
CA LEU A 192 1.97 22.70 11.27
C LEU A 192 1.34 21.36 10.88
N LEU A 193 2.14 20.38 10.45
CA LEU A 193 1.70 19.03 10.14
C LEU A 193 1.56 18.13 11.38
N GLU A 194 2.18 18.52 12.51
CA GLU A 194 2.17 17.72 13.75
C GLU A 194 0.78 17.68 14.36
N SER A 195 0.37 16.49 14.80
CA SER A 195 -0.93 16.29 15.46
C SER A 195 -0.94 16.98 16.83
N GLY A 196 -2.01 17.73 17.13
CA GLY A 196 -2.17 18.40 18.42
C GLY A 196 -1.29 19.63 18.61
N ASN A 197 -0.66 20.16 17.54
CA ASN A 197 0.10 21.42 17.62
C ASN A 197 -0.79 22.57 18.12
N GLN A 198 -0.16 23.60 18.68
CA GLN A 198 -0.85 24.78 19.23
C GLN A 198 -0.92 25.96 18.25
N ALA A 199 -0.57 25.74 16.97
CA ALA A 199 -0.67 26.78 15.96
C ALA A 199 -2.11 27.28 15.80
N THR A 200 -2.26 28.56 15.54
CA THR A 200 -3.53 29.22 15.29
C THR A 200 -3.93 29.16 13.82
N PHE A 201 -5.17 29.48 13.50
CA PHE A 201 -5.61 29.62 12.12
C PHE A 201 -4.74 30.62 11.33
N ASN A 202 -4.34 31.72 11.97
CA ASN A 202 -3.50 32.75 11.38
C ASN A 202 -2.09 32.23 11.03
N ASP A 203 -1.53 31.33 11.83
CA ASP A 203 -0.23 30.71 11.54
C ASP A 203 -0.30 29.86 10.27
N TYR A 204 -1.38 29.08 10.10
CA TYR A 204 -1.61 28.33 8.86
C TYR A 204 -1.79 29.25 7.66
N GLN A 205 -2.63 30.30 7.74
CA GLN A 205 -2.84 31.25 6.65
C GLN A 205 -1.52 31.91 6.22
N ASN A 206 -0.75 32.42 7.19
CA ASN A 206 0.53 33.07 6.94
C ASN A 206 1.54 32.13 6.29
N PHE A 207 1.58 30.87 6.70
CA PHE A 207 2.49 29.91 6.10
C PHE A 207 2.07 29.57 4.68
N ILE A 208 0.80 29.23 4.46
CA ILE A 208 0.27 28.81 3.16
C ILE A 208 0.42 29.92 2.11
N SER A 209 0.11 31.18 2.48
CA SER A 209 0.21 32.31 1.55
C SER A 209 1.64 32.61 1.08
N ARG A 210 2.64 32.35 1.94
CA ARG A 210 4.07 32.63 1.65
C ARG A 210 4.83 31.45 1.08
N ASN A 211 4.31 30.23 1.21
CA ASN A 211 4.98 28.98 0.89
C ASN A 211 4.05 28.02 0.14
N SER A 212 3.33 28.54 -0.85
CA SER A 212 2.38 27.74 -1.66
C SER A 212 3.03 26.62 -2.47
N ASP A 213 4.35 26.68 -2.64
CA ASP A 213 5.20 25.70 -3.30
C ASP A 213 5.67 24.53 -2.38
N TYR A 214 5.29 24.56 -1.10
CA TYR A 214 5.59 23.45 -0.19
C TYR A 214 4.67 22.25 -0.42
N PRO A 215 5.14 21.02 -0.10
CA PRO A 215 4.29 19.84 -0.19
C PRO A 215 3.14 19.88 0.83
N ARG A 216 2.07 19.11 0.55
CA ARG A 216 0.93 18.91 1.45
C ARG A 216 0.15 20.18 1.82
N ILE A 217 0.13 21.19 0.96
CA ILE A 217 -0.65 22.42 1.18
C ILE A 217 -2.14 22.09 1.40
N GLY A 218 -2.73 21.14 0.66
CA GLY A 218 -4.11 20.69 0.87
C GLY A 218 -4.33 20.16 2.29
N ARG A 219 -3.36 19.43 2.86
CA ARG A 219 -3.42 18.96 4.26
C ARG A 219 -3.34 20.12 5.24
N LEU A 220 -2.49 21.10 4.99
CA LEU A 220 -2.42 22.31 5.84
C LEU A 220 -3.73 23.10 5.80
N LYS A 221 -4.37 23.22 4.64
CA LYS A 221 -5.69 23.84 4.50
C LYS A 221 -6.75 23.10 5.32
N TYR A 222 -6.79 21.77 5.22
CA TYR A 222 -7.68 20.94 6.03
C TYR A 222 -7.45 21.15 7.55
N LEU A 223 -6.19 21.17 7.99
CA LEU A 223 -5.86 21.39 9.41
C LEU A 223 -6.21 22.80 9.87
N ALA A 224 -6.05 23.80 9.00
CA ALA A 224 -6.42 25.19 9.27
C ALA A 224 -7.91 25.34 9.58
N GLU A 225 -8.79 24.62 8.87
CA GLU A 225 -10.24 24.63 9.11
C GLU A 225 -10.58 24.27 10.57
N HIS A 226 -9.88 23.31 11.15
CA HIS A 226 -10.06 22.85 12.52
C HIS A 226 -9.53 23.83 13.57
N LYS A 227 -8.71 24.82 13.15
CA LYS A 227 -8.15 25.88 14.01
C LYS A 227 -8.97 27.17 13.98
N ILE A 228 -10.02 27.26 13.14
CA ILE A 228 -10.89 28.43 13.08
C ILE A 228 -11.68 28.57 14.38
N ILE A 229 -11.50 29.71 15.05
CA ILE A 229 -12.26 30.12 16.22
C ILE A 229 -12.94 31.44 15.86
N ILE A 230 -14.27 31.42 15.72
CA ILE A 230 -15.08 32.58 15.26
C ILE A 230 -14.80 33.84 16.11
N LYS A 231 -14.64 33.67 17.43
CA LYS A 231 -14.35 34.82 18.33
C LYS A 231 -12.98 35.46 18.09
N ASN A 232 -12.04 34.74 17.47
CA ASN A 232 -10.67 35.20 17.29
C ASN A 232 -10.38 35.64 15.84
N SER A 233 -11.31 35.41 14.92
CA SER A 233 -11.14 35.75 13.50
C SER A 233 -12.37 36.47 12.99
N SER A 234 -12.20 37.58 12.26
CA SER A 234 -13.33 38.26 11.65
C SER A 234 -14.11 37.32 10.72
N PRO A 235 -15.46 37.32 10.76
CA PRO A 235 -16.26 36.54 9.84
C PRO A 235 -15.91 36.75 8.37
N ARG A 236 -15.59 37.98 7.97
CA ARG A 236 -15.15 38.30 6.60
C ARG A 236 -13.83 37.63 6.24
N VAL A 237 -12.88 37.53 7.16
CA VAL A 237 -11.59 36.83 6.92
C VAL A 237 -11.86 35.35 6.70
N ILE A 238 -12.75 34.73 7.46
CA ILE A 238 -13.13 33.31 7.32
C ILE A 238 -13.81 33.08 5.97
N ILE A 239 -14.79 33.92 5.59
CA ILE A 239 -15.49 33.82 4.31
C ILE A 239 -14.50 33.99 3.15
N ASN A 240 -13.62 34.97 3.20
CA ASN A 240 -12.61 35.18 2.16
C ASN A 240 -11.67 33.98 2.04
N TRP A 241 -11.27 33.38 3.16
CA TRP A 241 -10.50 32.12 3.13
C TRP A 241 -11.20 31.00 2.36
N PHE A 242 -12.49 30.82 2.58
CA PHE A 242 -13.27 29.78 1.93
C PHE A 242 -13.72 30.15 0.50
N ASN A 243 -13.76 31.43 0.11
CA ASN A 243 -13.93 31.84 -1.29
C ASN A 243 -12.75 31.43 -2.15
N GLU A 244 -11.52 31.43 -1.59
CA GLU A 244 -10.32 30.95 -2.25
C GLU A 244 -10.09 29.45 -2.10
N ASN A 245 -10.68 28.85 -1.06
CA ASN A 245 -10.47 27.46 -0.65
C ASN A 245 -11.79 26.83 -0.21
N GLU A 246 -12.46 26.09 -1.06
CA GLU A 246 -13.68 25.37 -0.66
C GLU A 246 -13.44 24.54 0.61
N PRO A 247 -14.44 24.46 1.54
CA PRO A 247 -14.31 23.68 2.77
C PRO A 247 -14.00 22.21 2.47
N LEU A 248 -12.89 21.72 3.03
CA LEU A 248 -12.42 20.34 2.87
C LEU A 248 -13.03 19.39 3.92
N SER A 249 -13.64 19.94 4.98
CA SER A 249 -14.19 19.17 6.09
C SER A 249 -15.59 19.65 6.48
N GLY A 250 -16.38 18.75 7.11
CA GLY A 250 -17.63 19.14 7.73
C GLY A 250 -17.46 20.21 8.81
N THR A 251 -16.34 20.17 9.54
CA THR A 251 -15.97 21.21 10.49
C THR A 251 -15.77 22.56 9.80
N GLY A 252 -15.04 22.59 8.67
CA GLY A 252 -14.87 23.79 7.86
C GLY A 252 -16.21 24.37 7.37
N LYS A 253 -17.13 23.51 6.91
CA LYS A 253 -18.49 23.93 6.52
C LYS A 253 -19.25 24.56 7.68
N ILE A 254 -19.22 23.96 8.87
CA ILE A 254 -19.83 24.53 10.08
C ILE A 254 -19.22 25.91 10.38
N LYS A 255 -17.88 26.05 10.30
CA LYS A 255 -17.20 27.33 10.56
C LYS A 255 -17.57 28.41 9.55
N LEU A 256 -17.71 28.05 8.29
CA LEU A 256 -18.18 28.96 7.24
C LEU A 256 -19.62 29.37 7.50
N GLY A 257 -20.50 28.42 7.85
CA GLY A 257 -21.87 28.70 8.24
C GLY A 257 -21.97 29.63 9.48
N GLU A 258 -21.12 29.42 10.51
CA GLU A 258 -21.01 30.31 11.65
C GLU A 258 -20.63 31.75 11.21
N ALA A 259 -19.68 31.88 10.27
CA ALA A 259 -19.26 33.19 9.79
C ALA A 259 -20.37 33.93 9.01
N TYR A 260 -21.15 33.21 8.18
CA TYR A 260 -22.32 33.78 7.51
C TYR A 260 -23.42 34.20 8.50
N LEU A 261 -23.62 33.39 9.54
CA LEU A 261 -24.62 33.72 10.58
C LEU A 261 -24.26 35.02 11.34
N GLU A 262 -22.99 35.24 11.67
CA GLU A 262 -22.49 36.46 12.30
C GLU A 262 -22.68 37.71 11.41
N LEU A 263 -22.71 37.54 10.08
CA LEU A 263 -22.99 38.63 9.12
C LEU A 263 -24.50 38.76 8.77
N GLY A 264 -25.38 38.00 9.43
CA GLY A 264 -26.82 38.05 9.20
C GLY A 264 -27.31 37.28 7.96
N ASN A 265 -26.44 36.60 7.23
CA ASN A 265 -26.86 35.75 6.08
C ASN A 265 -27.31 34.37 6.57
N THR A 266 -28.61 34.33 7.03
CA THR A 266 -29.15 33.13 7.67
C THR A 266 -29.32 31.96 6.69
N GLU A 267 -29.66 32.20 5.44
CA GLU A 267 -29.90 31.16 4.43
C GLU A 267 -28.64 30.40 4.10
N LEU A 268 -27.56 31.10 3.76
CA LEU A 268 -26.26 30.46 3.50
C LEU A 268 -25.74 29.77 4.77
N ALA A 269 -25.91 30.39 5.94
CA ALA A 269 -25.53 29.82 7.20
C ALA A 269 -26.19 28.46 7.45
N GLU A 270 -27.52 28.40 7.27
CA GLU A 270 -28.31 27.16 7.46
C GLU A 270 -27.83 26.05 6.54
N ASN A 271 -27.60 26.33 5.25
CA ASN A 271 -27.16 25.36 4.26
C ASN A 271 -25.77 24.77 4.64
N TYR A 272 -24.79 25.62 4.95
CA TYR A 272 -23.45 25.15 5.34
C TYR A 272 -23.44 24.41 6.68
N ILE A 273 -24.26 24.85 7.66
CA ILE A 273 -24.36 24.19 8.95
C ILE A 273 -24.99 22.80 8.79
N LYS A 274 -26.08 22.64 8.04
CA LYS A 274 -26.72 21.35 7.81
C LYS A 274 -25.80 20.38 7.05
N ASP A 275 -25.17 20.84 5.98
CA ASP A 275 -24.24 20.02 5.21
C ASP A 275 -23.02 19.61 6.06
N GLY A 276 -22.43 20.55 6.79
CA GLY A 276 -21.32 20.25 7.70
C GLY A 276 -21.71 19.36 8.87
N TRP A 277 -22.93 19.48 9.39
CA TRP A 277 -23.42 18.66 10.50
C TRP A 277 -23.36 17.17 10.20
N ILE A 278 -23.60 16.76 8.96
CA ILE A 278 -23.66 15.34 8.58
C ILE A 278 -22.32 14.65 8.87
N ASN A 279 -21.20 15.25 8.45
CA ASN A 279 -19.90 14.58 8.42
C ASN A 279 -18.79 15.31 9.20
N ALA A 280 -19.12 16.33 10.00
CA ALA A 280 -18.12 16.99 10.85
C ALA A 280 -17.57 16.03 11.91
N ASP A 281 -16.24 16.01 12.05
CA ASP A 281 -15.55 15.35 13.15
C ASP A 281 -15.71 16.20 14.43
N LEU A 282 -16.58 15.75 15.32
CA LEU A 282 -16.98 16.49 16.52
C LEU A 282 -16.65 15.72 17.80
N SER A 283 -15.86 16.34 18.66
CA SER A 283 -15.72 15.83 20.02
C SER A 283 -17.07 15.80 20.73
N SER A 284 -17.17 15.08 21.85
CA SER A 284 -18.41 15.05 22.65
C SER A 284 -18.88 16.43 23.08
N ASN A 285 -17.93 17.34 23.37
CA ASN A 285 -18.24 18.72 23.77
C ASN A 285 -18.70 19.55 22.59
N ASP A 286 -18.04 19.43 21.44
CA ASP A 286 -18.40 20.15 20.22
C ASP A 286 -19.76 19.69 19.69
N LEU A 287 -20.06 18.40 19.71
CA LEU A 287 -21.37 17.86 19.34
C LEU A 287 -22.49 18.51 20.17
N LYS A 288 -22.32 18.55 21.49
CA LYS A 288 -23.30 19.17 22.41
C LYS A 288 -23.41 20.68 22.16
N TYR A 289 -22.27 21.36 21.98
CA TYR A 289 -22.22 22.79 21.73
C TYR A 289 -22.94 23.14 20.43
N TYR A 290 -22.60 22.53 19.32
CA TYR A 290 -23.20 22.85 18.02
C TYR A 290 -24.64 22.44 17.92
N LYS A 291 -25.04 21.28 18.49
CA LYS A 291 -26.44 20.88 18.57
C LYS A 291 -27.29 21.94 19.27
N ASN A 292 -26.80 22.49 20.37
CA ASN A 292 -27.55 23.52 21.11
C ASN A 292 -27.54 24.88 20.39
N LYS A 293 -26.38 25.28 19.85
CA LYS A 293 -26.20 26.54 19.13
C LYS A 293 -27.08 26.61 17.87
N PHE A 294 -27.18 25.51 17.15
CA PHE A 294 -27.94 25.45 15.88
C PHE A 294 -29.26 24.73 15.97
N ASN A 295 -29.84 24.66 17.18
CA ASN A 295 -31.12 23.99 17.42
C ASN A 295 -32.25 24.51 16.54
N LYS A 296 -32.20 25.78 16.10
CA LYS A 296 -33.23 26.38 15.21
C LYS A 296 -33.11 25.89 13.76
N PHE A 297 -31.93 25.43 13.32
CA PHE A 297 -31.66 25.01 11.96
C PHE A 297 -31.70 23.48 11.82
N LEU A 298 -31.20 22.75 12.84
CA LEU A 298 -31.05 21.30 12.79
C LEU A 298 -32.39 20.61 13.12
N THR A 299 -32.89 19.87 12.15
CA THR A 299 -34.14 19.09 12.25
C THR A 299 -33.82 17.63 12.62
N THR A 300 -34.87 16.86 12.91
CA THR A 300 -34.78 15.41 13.08
C THR A 300 -34.12 14.73 11.87
N LYS A 301 -34.43 15.20 10.66
CA LYS A 301 -33.84 14.66 9.43
C LYS A 301 -32.31 14.84 9.42
N ASP A 302 -31.81 15.99 9.85
CA ASP A 302 -30.36 16.26 9.89
C ASP A 302 -29.67 15.37 10.92
N HIS A 303 -30.32 15.09 12.06
CA HIS A 303 -29.80 14.15 13.06
C HIS A 303 -29.75 12.71 12.53
N LEU A 304 -30.77 12.28 11.78
CA LEU A 304 -30.84 10.97 11.14
C LEU A 304 -29.75 10.85 10.06
N SER A 305 -29.60 11.86 9.19
CA SER A 305 -28.55 11.87 8.17
C SER A 305 -27.15 11.76 8.76
N ARG A 306 -26.87 12.45 9.91
CA ARG A 306 -25.61 12.28 10.63
C ARG A 306 -25.46 10.89 11.20
N ALA A 307 -26.50 10.33 11.83
CA ALA A 307 -26.44 8.99 12.40
C ALA A 307 -26.18 7.93 11.32
N ASP A 308 -26.81 8.08 10.16
CA ASP A 308 -26.63 7.19 9.02
C ASP A 308 -25.19 7.28 8.46
N TYR A 309 -24.69 8.50 8.22
CA TYR A 309 -23.29 8.73 7.82
C TYR A 309 -22.32 8.04 8.79
N LEU A 310 -22.46 8.28 10.09
CA LEU A 310 -21.57 7.69 11.11
C LEU A 310 -21.65 6.16 11.15
N ALA A 311 -22.83 5.59 10.92
CA ALA A 311 -23.02 4.15 10.85
C ALA A 311 -22.36 3.55 9.61
N TRP A 312 -22.52 4.17 8.45
CA TRP A 312 -21.87 3.70 7.21
C TRP A 312 -20.35 3.91 7.22
N ASP A 313 -19.87 4.97 7.88
CA ASP A 313 -18.44 5.26 8.00
C ASP A 313 -17.75 4.52 9.17
N ASN A 314 -18.48 3.59 9.81
CA ASN A 314 -18.00 2.77 10.93
C ASN A 314 -17.52 3.60 12.16
N GLN A 315 -18.03 4.83 12.32
CA GLN A 315 -17.74 5.70 13.47
C GLN A 315 -18.67 5.37 14.64
N TYR A 316 -18.59 4.18 15.17
CA TYR A 316 -19.56 3.62 16.11
C TYR A 316 -19.64 4.36 17.45
N TRP A 317 -18.55 4.96 17.97
CA TRP A 317 -18.62 5.74 19.21
C TRP A 317 -19.31 7.08 19.00
N ASP A 318 -19.13 7.71 17.85
CA ASP A 318 -19.82 8.93 17.46
C ASP A 318 -21.28 8.66 17.21
N LEU A 319 -21.61 7.56 16.55
CA LEU A 319 -22.98 7.06 16.41
C LEU A 319 -23.65 6.86 17.78
N LYS A 320 -22.95 6.24 18.73
CA LYS A 320 -23.49 6.05 20.09
C LYS A 320 -23.85 7.39 20.74
N ARG A 321 -23.03 8.42 20.55
CA ARG A 321 -23.32 9.77 21.07
C ARG A 321 -24.55 10.42 20.40
N MET A 322 -24.82 10.06 19.14
CA MET A 322 -26.00 10.56 18.42
C MET A 322 -27.32 9.93 18.87
N LEU A 323 -27.32 8.70 19.41
CA LEU A 323 -28.53 7.95 19.71
C LEU A 323 -29.54 8.74 20.60
N VAL A 324 -29.03 9.57 21.50
CA VAL A 324 -29.89 10.36 22.42
C VAL A 324 -30.70 11.46 21.71
N TYR A 325 -30.30 11.85 20.50
CA TYR A 325 -30.96 12.88 19.70
C TYR A 325 -31.96 12.32 18.67
N LEU A 326 -32.04 10.99 18.55
CA LEU A 326 -32.88 10.31 17.57
C LEU A 326 -34.29 9.98 18.17
N PRO A 327 -35.33 9.97 17.34
CA PRO A 327 -36.62 9.46 17.75
C PRO A 327 -36.57 7.99 18.17
N LYS A 328 -37.57 7.52 18.92
CA LYS A 328 -37.53 6.18 19.55
C LYS A 328 -37.37 5.05 18.55
N LYS A 329 -38.04 5.09 17.39
CA LYS A 329 -37.97 4.05 16.33
C LYS A 329 -36.57 3.95 15.75
N GLU A 330 -36.07 5.06 15.25
CA GLU A 330 -34.76 5.13 14.59
C GLU A 330 -33.61 4.91 15.57
N ARG A 331 -33.81 5.32 16.84
CA ARG A 331 -32.85 5.00 17.91
C ARG A 331 -32.67 3.49 18.10
N ALA A 332 -33.75 2.70 18.01
CA ALA A 332 -33.63 1.23 18.08
C ALA A 332 -32.87 0.69 16.91
N LEU A 333 -33.14 1.15 15.68
CA LEU A 333 -32.39 0.77 14.48
C LEU A 333 -30.88 1.07 14.63
N TYR A 334 -30.51 2.33 14.91
CA TYR A 334 -29.10 2.71 15.00
C TYR A 334 -28.39 2.13 16.23
N ASN A 335 -29.13 1.80 17.30
CA ASN A 335 -28.56 1.03 18.41
C ASN A 335 -28.26 -0.42 18.01
N ALA A 336 -29.10 -1.07 17.23
CA ALA A 336 -28.82 -2.41 16.69
C ALA A 336 -27.60 -2.38 15.78
N ARG A 337 -27.51 -1.40 14.88
CA ARG A 337 -26.33 -1.17 14.04
C ARG A 337 -25.06 -0.99 14.90
N PHE A 338 -25.09 -0.13 15.93
CA PHE A 338 -23.96 0.07 16.87
C PHE A 338 -23.53 -1.24 17.55
N ILE A 339 -24.46 -2.04 18.06
CA ILE A 339 -24.14 -3.30 18.75
C ILE A 339 -23.51 -4.31 17.78
N LEU A 340 -23.99 -4.40 16.55
CA LEU A 340 -23.42 -5.22 15.49
C LEU A 340 -22.00 -4.77 15.13
N MET A 341 -21.76 -3.46 15.01
CA MET A 341 -20.46 -2.89 14.67
C MET A 341 -19.41 -3.16 15.74
N THR A 342 -19.77 -3.05 17.01
CA THR A 342 -18.86 -3.20 18.15
C THR A 342 -18.69 -4.63 18.66
N ASN A 343 -19.41 -5.62 18.08
CA ASN A 343 -19.47 -6.99 18.59
C ASN A 343 -19.90 -7.11 20.06
N SER A 344 -20.71 -6.16 20.53
CA SER A 344 -21.24 -6.16 21.90
C SER A 344 -22.21 -7.31 22.12
N TYR A 345 -22.46 -7.64 23.40
CA TYR A 345 -23.51 -8.62 23.77
C TYR A 345 -24.90 -8.08 23.47
N GLY A 346 -25.87 -8.98 23.30
CA GLY A 346 -27.29 -8.62 23.13
C GLY A 346 -27.67 -8.32 21.68
N VAL A 347 -26.98 -8.84 20.69
CA VAL A 347 -27.28 -8.66 19.25
C VAL A 347 -28.71 -9.05 18.94
N ASP A 348 -29.15 -10.24 19.35
CA ASP A 348 -30.49 -10.75 19.02
C ASP A 348 -31.59 -9.86 19.63
N LYS A 349 -31.41 -9.43 20.89
CA LYS A 349 -32.31 -8.47 21.54
C LYS A 349 -32.35 -7.14 20.82
N ALA A 350 -31.18 -6.59 20.45
CA ALA A 350 -31.12 -5.31 19.76
C ALA A 350 -31.82 -5.37 18.39
N ILE A 351 -31.69 -6.48 17.66
CA ILE A 351 -32.37 -6.68 16.38
C ILE A 351 -33.89 -6.83 16.60
N SER A 352 -34.33 -7.59 17.63
CA SER A 352 -35.76 -7.75 17.94
C SER A 352 -36.45 -6.47 18.42
N ASP A 353 -35.67 -5.51 18.93
CA ASP A 353 -36.19 -4.19 19.34
C ASP A 353 -36.39 -3.22 18.16
N VAL A 354 -35.88 -3.55 16.96
CA VAL A 354 -36.06 -2.75 15.74
C VAL A 354 -37.52 -2.89 15.28
N PRO A 355 -38.24 -1.78 15.04
CA PRO A 355 -39.60 -1.84 14.52
C PRO A 355 -39.71 -2.54 13.18
N GLU A 356 -40.85 -3.19 12.92
CA GLU A 356 -41.09 -4.00 11.73
C GLU A 356 -40.91 -3.22 10.41
N ASP A 357 -41.27 -1.93 10.41
CA ASP A 357 -41.11 -1.02 9.28
C ASP A 357 -39.63 -0.66 8.99
N LEU A 358 -38.70 -0.94 9.90
CA LEU A 358 -37.27 -0.64 9.79
C LEU A 358 -36.36 -1.89 9.77
N ILE A 359 -36.92 -3.08 9.97
CA ILE A 359 -36.13 -4.33 10.10
C ILE A 359 -35.38 -4.69 8.83
N ASN A 360 -35.86 -4.23 7.67
CA ASN A 360 -35.25 -4.44 6.37
C ASN A 360 -34.34 -3.27 5.92
N ASP A 361 -33.95 -2.38 6.86
CA ASP A 361 -32.99 -1.31 6.56
C ASP A 361 -31.67 -1.86 6.01
N LEU A 362 -31.22 -1.32 4.87
CA LEU A 362 -30.02 -1.82 4.17
C LEU A 362 -28.75 -1.67 5.00
N GLY A 363 -28.64 -0.63 5.81
CA GLY A 363 -27.50 -0.44 6.70
C GLY A 363 -27.51 -1.44 7.86
N LEU A 364 -28.69 -1.83 8.35
CA LEU A 364 -28.83 -2.90 9.33
C LEU A 364 -28.41 -4.24 8.73
N GLU A 365 -28.87 -4.59 7.53
CA GLU A 365 -28.50 -5.82 6.84
C GLU A 365 -26.99 -5.87 6.51
N TYR A 366 -26.42 -4.74 6.08
CA TYR A 366 -24.96 -4.63 5.91
C TYR A 366 -24.20 -4.90 7.22
N ASN A 367 -24.64 -4.32 8.34
CA ASN A 367 -23.99 -4.54 9.64
C ASN A 367 -24.21 -5.98 10.14
N ARG A 368 -25.35 -6.63 9.83
CA ARG A 368 -25.59 -8.06 10.10
C ARG A 368 -24.66 -8.95 9.29
N LEU A 369 -24.51 -8.66 7.98
CA LEU A 369 -23.56 -9.35 7.10
C LEU A 369 -22.14 -9.24 7.64
N ALA A 370 -21.68 -8.02 7.96
CA ALA A 370 -20.36 -7.77 8.51
C ALA A 370 -20.12 -8.53 9.84
N TRP A 371 -21.13 -8.58 10.71
CA TRP A 371 -21.06 -9.31 11.96
C TRP A 371 -21.01 -10.83 11.75
N ARG A 372 -21.81 -11.39 10.82
CA ARG A 372 -21.81 -12.82 10.48
C ARG A 372 -20.47 -13.23 9.87
N THR A 373 -19.93 -12.42 8.95
CA THR A 373 -18.61 -12.65 8.32
C THR A 373 -17.48 -12.67 9.36
N ARG A 374 -17.45 -11.71 10.29
CA ARG A 374 -16.44 -11.71 11.38
C ARG A 374 -16.52 -12.92 12.29
N ARG A 375 -17.66 -13.59 12.34
CA ARG A 375 -17.90 -14.81 13.14
C ARG A 375 -17.83 -16.10 12.34
N ASN A 376 -17.35 -16.03 11.10
CA ASN A 376 -17.25 -17.17 10.17
C ASN A 376 -18.60 -17.91 9.97
N ARG A 377 -19.73 -17.18 10.01
CA ARG A 377 -21.07 -17.74 9.77
C ARG A 377 -21.39 -17.68 8.28
N LEU A 378 -20.73 -18.51 7.49
CA LEU A 378 -20.77 -18.46 6.02
C LEU A 378 -22.19 -18.59 5.47
N GLU A 379 -22.94 -19.62 5.86
CA GLU A 379 -24.32 -19.86 5.38
C GLU A 379 -25.24 -18.69 5.70
N GLY A 380 -25.14 -18.16 6.92
CA GLY A 380 -25.91 -16.98 7.30
C GLY A 380 -25.50 -15.69 6.57
N SER A 381 -24.25 -15.61 6.09
CA SER A 381 -23.81 -14.51 5.22
C SER A 381 -24.38 -14.65 3.82
N LEU A 382 -24.41 -15.85 3.26
CA LEU A 382 -25.04 -16.15 1.97
C LEU A 382 -26.54 -15.85 1.97
N GLU A 383 -27.25 -16.19 3.07
CA GLU A 383 -28.65 -15.87 3.24
C GLU A 383 -28.94 -14.38 3.05
N ILE A 384 -28.10 -13.51 3.63
CA ILE A 384 -28.24 -12.05 3.48
C ILE A 384 -27.92 -11.63 2.04
N LEU A 385 -26.82 -12.08 1.48
CA LEU A 385 -26.40 -11.67 0.13
C LEU A 385 -27.43 -12.07 -0.94
N ARG A 386 -28.09 -13.21 -0.80
CA ARG A 386 -29.12 -13.70 -1.73
C ARG A 386 -30.42 -12.91 -1.69
N LYS A 387 -30.69 -12.16 -0.61
CA LYS A 387 -31.84 -11.25 -0.55
C LYS A 387 -31.69 -10.02 -1.46
N PHE A 388 -30.46 -9.62 -1.74
CA PHE A 388 -30.14 -8.39 -2.44
C PHE A 388 -29.46 -8.65 -3.77
N HIS A 389 -30.22 -9.25 -4.72
CA HIS A 389 -29.75 -9.54 -6.06
C HIS A 389 -30.15 -8.48 -7.10
N GLY A 390 -30.86 -7.41 -6.71
CA GLY A 390 -31.33 -6.36 -7.61
C GLY A 390 -30.43 -5.11 -7.60
N GLU A 391 -30.18 -4.51 -8.77
CA GLU A 391 -29.30 -3.32 -8.92
C GLU A 391 -29.79 -2.10 -8.12
N GLU A 392 -31.11 -1.98 -7.93
CA GLU A 392 -31.74 -0.80 -7.30
C GLU A 392 -31.65 -0.79 -5.78
N THR A 393 -31.15 -1.85 -5.16
CA THR A 393 -31.27 -2.05 -3.71
C THR A 393 -30.02 -1.77 -2.91
N LEU A 394 -28.82 -1.71 -3.51
CA LEU A 394 -27.58 -1.52 -2.78
C LEU A 394 -27.16 -0.04 -2.67
N VAL A 395 -27.18 0.46 -1.44
CA VAL A 395 -26.53 1.72 -1.09
C VAL A 395 -25.07 1.44 -0.74
N TYR A 396 -24.13 2.20 -1.32
CA TYR A 396 -22.68 2.03 -1.14
C TYR A 396 -22.17 0.62 -1.52
N PRO A 397 -22.33 0.17 -2.77
CA PRO A 397 -21.92 -1.18 -3.20
C PRO A 397 -20.43 -1.46 -2.97
N GLU A 398 -19.56 -0.44 -2.96
CA GLU A 398 -18.14 -0.54 -2.62
C GLU A 398 -17.90 -1.01 -1.17
N LYS A 399 -18.75 -0.65 -0.22
CA LYS A 399 -18.67 -1.16 1.15
C LYS A 399 -19.06 -2.64 1.22
N TRP A 400 -20.07 -3.04 0.45
CA TRP A 400 -20.48 -4.44 0.35
C TRP A 400 -19.43 -5.30 -0.32
N TRP A 401 -18.69 -4.77 -1.31
CA TRP A 401 -17.66 -5.52 -2.01
C TRP A 401 -16.58 -6.07 -1.09
N ASN A 402 -16.11 -5.30 -0.13
CA ASN A 402 -15.13 -5.77 0.85
C ASN A 402 -15.59 -7.05 1.60
N LEU A 403 -16.87 -7.15 1.92
CA LEU A 403 -17.44 -8.34 2.55
C LEU A 403 -17.65 -9.48 1.54
N ARG A 404 -18.12 -9.15 0.34
CA ARG A 404 -18.31 -10.12 -0.76
C ARG A 404 -16.99 -10.76 -1.16
N GLU A 405 -15.90 -9.98 -1.31
CA GLU A 405 -14.56 -10.50 -1.63
C GLU A 405 -14.11 -11.52 -0.58
N ASN A 406 -14.23 -11.18 0.71
CA ASN A 406 -13.86 -12.10 1.79
C ASN A 406 -14.68 -13.40 1.76
N ILE A 407 -16.01 -13.29 1.59
CA ILE A 407 -16.90 -14.45 1.51
C ILE A 407 -16.59 -15.28 0.25
N THR A 408 -16.34 -14.63 -0.89
CA THR A 408 -15.92 -15.31 -2.12
C THR A 408 -14.63 -16.11 -1.89
N ARG A 409 -13.63 -15.54 -1.23
CA ARG A 409 -12.37 -16.21 -0.90
C ARG A 409 -12.57 -17.37 0.10
N ASP A 410 -13.49 -17.23 1.03
CA ASP A 410 -13.85 -18.33 1.95
C ASP A 410 -14.56 -19.48 1.21
N LEU A 411 -15.47 -19.16 0.28
CA LEU A 411 -16.13 -20.14 -0.57
C LEU A 411 -15.13 -20.87 -1.51
N ILE A 412 -14.17 -20.13 -2.09
CA ILE A 412 -13.06 -20.71 -2.86
C ILE A 412 -12.25 -21.66 -1.97
N TYR A 413 -11.95 -21.24 -0.74
CA TYR A 413 -11.24 -22.08 0.21
C TYR A 413 -12.03 -23.36 0.53
N GLU A 414 -13.36 -23.31 0.62
CA GLU A 414 -14.27 -24.45 0.78
C GLU A 414 -14.50 -25.25 -0.52
N LYS A 415 -13.91 -24.82 -1.65
CA LYS A 415 -14.13 -25.41 -3.00
C LYS A 415 -15.58 -25.30 -3.50
N LYS A 416 -16.37 -24.37 -2.95
CA LYS A 416 -17.72 -24.03 -3.37
C LYS A 416 -17.68 -22.98 -4.50
N TYR A 417 -17.13 -23.35 -5.65
CA TYR A 417 -16.82 -22.39 -6.73
C TYR A 417 -18.06 -21.76 -7.36
N SER A 418 -19.18 -22.48 -7.43
CA SER A 418 -20.44 -21.94 -7.94
C SER A 418 -21.00 -20.85 -7.03
N ASP A 419 -21.02 -21.08 -5.71
CA ASP A 419 -21.45 -20.07 -4.74
C ASP A 419 -20.48 -18.89 -4.72
N ALA A 420 -19.16 -19.15 -4.85
CA ALA A 420 -18.15 -18.09 -4.95
C ALA A 420 -18.39 -17.19 -6.17
N TYR A 421 -18.72 -17.78 -7.32
CA TYR A 421 -19.07 -17.02 -8.52
C TYR A 421 -20.36 -16.23 -8.33
N GLU A 422 -21.42 -16.83 -7.76
CA GLU A 422 -22.68 -16.15 -7.45
C GLU A 422 -22.44 -14.89 -6.59
N VAL A 423 -21.63 -15.01 -5.53
CA VAL A 423 -21.31 -13.89 -4.64
C VAL A 423 -20.49 -12.82 -5.35
N ALA A 424 -19.49 -13.21 -6.13
CA ALA A 424 -18.59 -12.28 -6.79
C ALA A 424 -19.27 -11.52 -7.95
N SER A 425 -20.04 -12.22 -8.80
CA SER A 425 -20.66 -11.65 -10.00
C SER A 425 -21.84 -10.72 -9.72
N ASN A 426 -22.48 -10.84 -8.54
CA ASN A 426 -23.57 -9.96 -8.10
C ASN A 426 -23.03 -8.77 -7.26
N HIS A 427 -22.01 -8.08 -7.73
CA HIS A 427 -21.32 -7.03 -6.97
C HIS A 427 -21.99 -5.65 -7.03
N HIS A 428 -22.78 -5.35 -8.06
CA HIS A 428 -23.49 -4.07 -8.30
C HIS A 428 -22.59 -2.83 -8.39
N LEU A 429 -21.29 -3.01 -8.54
CA LEU A 429 -20.34 -1.93 -8.78
C LEU A 429 -20.40 -1.48 -10.24
N GLN A 430 -20.10 -0.20 -10.50
CA GLN A 430 -20.15 0.37 -11.85
C GLN A 430 -18.75 0.69 -12.41
N SER A 431 -17.78 0.96 -11.54
CA SER A 431 -16.43 1.38 -11.94
C SER A 431 -15.45 1.29 -10.76
N GLY A 432 -14.18 1.56 -11.02
CA GLY A 432 -13.14 1.64 -10.01
C GLY A 432 -12.44 0.32 -9.73
N ALA A 433 -11.53 0.34 -8.74
CA ALA A 433 -10.68 -0.81 -8.43
C ALA A 433 -11.48 -2.02 -7.93
N ASP A 434 -12.53 -1.79 -7.13
CA ASP A 434 -13.39 -2.85 -6.60
C ASP A 434 -14.21 -3.52 -7.71
N TYR A 435 -14.71 -2.75 -8.68
CA TYR A 435 -15.35 -3.27 -9.89
C TYR A 435 -14.39 -4.17 -10.68
N ALA A 436 -13.19 -3.67 -10.92
CA ALA A 436 -12.18 -4.44 -11.63
C ALA A 436 -11.84 -5.75 -10.89
N ASP A 437 -11.70 -5.72 -9.57
CA ASP A 437 -11.40 -6.93 -8.78
C ASP A 437 -12.56 -7.93 -8.82
N ALA A 438 -13.82 -7.45 -8.77
CA ALA A 438 -15.03 -8.26 -8.87
C ALA A 438 -15.17 -8.95 -10.23
N GLU A 439 -14.98 -8.21 -11.31
CA GLU A 439 -15.02 -8.73 -12.67
C GLU A 439 -13.89 -9.74 -12.91
N TRP A 440 -12.67 -9.41 -12.43
CA TRP A 440 -11.56 -10.34 -12.59
C TRP A 440 -11.79 -11.67 -11.86
N ILE A 441 -12.22 -11.65 -10.59
CA ILE A 441 -12.41 -12.89 -9.82
C ILE A 441 -13.57 -13.73 -10.38
N SER A 442 -14.64 -13.07 -10.90
CA SER A 442 -15.76 -13.72 -11.56
C SER A 442 -15.32 -14.41 -12.86
N GLY A 443 -14.51 -13.74 -13.68
CA GLY A 443 -13.92 -14.30 -14.89
C GLY A 443 -12.99 -15.48 -14.58
N TRP A 444 -12.12 -15.35 -13.59
CA TRP A 444 -11.20 -16.41 -13.18
C TRP A 444 -11.93 -17.66 -12.68
N LEU A 445 -12.94 -17.50 -11.82
CA LEU A 445 -13.78 -18.63 -11.37
C LEU A 445 -14.46 -19.31 -12.54
N SER A 446 -14.97 -18.54 -13.50
CA SER A 446 -15.68 -19.06 -14.67
C SER A 446 -14.79 -19.92 -15.55
N VAL A 447 -13.55 -19.50 -15.86
CA VAL A 447 -12.66 -20.24 -16.76
C VAL A 447 -11.90 -21.36 -16.07
N SER A 448 -11.45 -21.16 -14.82
CA SER A 448 -10.55 -22.09 -14.15
C SER A 448 -11.30 -23.22 -13.40
N PHE A 449 -12.53 -22.98 -12.95
CA PHE A 449 -13.24 -23.94 -12.09
C PHE A 449 -14.64 -24.32 -12.56
N LEU A 450 -15.31 -23.46 -13.35
CA LEU A 450 -16.69 -23.72 -13.79
C LEU A 450 -16.79 -24.14 -15.25
N ASN A 451 -15.68 -24.22 -15.98
CA ASN A 451 -15.62 -24.55 -17.40
C ASN A 451 -16.58 -23.72 -18.26
N LYS A 452 -16.64 -22.40 -18.00
CA LYS A 452 -17.47 -21.40 -18.70
C LYS A 452 -16.63 -20.31 -19.33
N PRO A 453 -15.80 -20.62 -20.36
CA PRO A 453 -14.86 -19.63 -20.93
C PRO A 453 -15.57 -18.45 -21.60
N ASP A 454 -16.76 -18.64 -22.21
CA ASP A 454 -17.53 -17.56 -22.83
C ASP A 454 -18.04 -16.54 -21.78
N VAL A 455 -18.41 -17.02 -20.60
CA VAL A 455 -18.78 -16.15 -19.47
C VAL A 455 -17.55 -15.40 -18.96
N ALA A 456 -16.41 -16.10 -18.85
CA ALA A 456 -15.15 -15.50 -18.42
C ALA A 456 -14.68 -14.38 -19.35
N ILE A 457 -14.84 -14.56 -20.68
CA ILE A 457 -14.50 -13.54 -21.67
C ILE A 457 -15.24 -12.23 -21.37
N LYS A 458 -16.54 -12.27 -21.11
CA LYS A 458 -17.34 -11.07 -20.79
C LYS A 458 -16.80 -10.35 -19.56
N HIS A 459 -16.53 -11.07 -18.48
CA HIS A 459 -15.97 -10.52 -17.25
C HIS A 459 -14.58 -9.93 -17.48
N PHE A 460 -13.71 -10.63 -18.22
CA PHE A 460 -12.37 -10.11 -18.49
C PHE A 460 -12.36 -8.92 -19.47
N GLU A 461 -13.32 -8.84 -20.41
CA GLU A 461 -13.52 -7.65 -21.25
C GLU A 461 -13.95 -6.46 -20.38
N ASN A 462 -14.90 -6.66 -19.46
CA ASN A 462 -15.31 -5.66 -18.49
C ASN A 462 -14.11 -5.18 -17.63
N PHE A 463 -13.35 -6.13 -17.10
CA PHE A 463 -12.12 -5.81 -16.37
C PHE A 463 -11.14 -5.01 -17.22
N TYR A 464 -10.75 -5.52 -18.40
CA TYR A 464 -9.70 -4.95 -19.24
C TYR A 464 -10.04 -3.56 -19.75
N ASN A 465 -11.31 -3.30 -20.06
CA ASN A 465 -11.79 -2.02 -20.55
C ASN A 465 -11.90 -0.96 -19.44
N ASN A 466 -11.88 -1.36 -18.17
CA ASN A 466 -12.02 -0.47 -17.03
C ASN A 466 -10.72 -0.30 -16.22
N VAL A 467 -9.58 -0.72 -16.74
CA VAL A 467 -8.27 -0.54 -16.10
C VAL A 467 -7.28 0.16 -17.03
N SER A 468 -6.33 0.90 -16.44
CA SER A 468 -5.34 1.69 -17.18
C SER A 468 -3.88 1.32 -16.83
N TYR A 469 -3.64 0.81 -15.63
CA TYR A 469 -2.28 0.53 -15.16
C TYR A 469 -1.68 -0.73 -15.79
N PRO A 470 -0.37 -0.71 -16.11
CA PRO A 470 0.35 -1.85 -16.71
C PRO A 470 0.12 -3.18 -16.04
N ILE A 471 0.09 -3.21 -14.71
CA ILE A 471 -0.16 -4.42 -13.91
C ILE A 471 -1.55 -4.99 -14.22
N SER A 472 -2.58 -4.15 -14.23
CA SER A 472 -3.96 -4.56 -14.48
C SER A 472 -4.19 -4.88 -15.96
N LEU A 473 -3.65 -4.06 -16.86
CA LEU A 473 -3.72 -4.29 -18.30
C LEU A 473 -3.09 -5.63 -18.70
N SER A 474 -1.89 -5.94 -18.18
CA SER A 474 -1.24 -7.23 -18.45
C SER A 474 -2.03 -8.41 -17.88
N ARG A 475 -2.61 -8.25 -16.68
CA ARG A 475 -3.46 -9.27 -16.06
C ARG A 475 -4.71 -9.53 -16.89
N GLY A 476 -5.43 -8.48 -17.26
CA GLY A 476 -6.65 -8.59 -18.08
C GLY A 476 -6.39 -9.19 -19.45
N ALA A 477 -5.36 -8.71 -20.15
CA ALA A 477 -4.99 -9.26 -21.45
C ALA A 477 -4.55 -10.73 -21.37
N TYR A 478 -3.76 -11.12 -20.36
CA TYR A 478 -3.37 -12.53 -20.15
C TYR A 478 -4.59 -13.43 -19.96
N TRP A 479 -5.51 -13.05 -19.08
CA TRP A 479 -6.69 -13.87 -18.80
C TRP A 479 -7.72 -13.88 -19.93
N LEU A 480 -7.84 -12.78 -20.70
CA LEU A 480 -8.59 -12.78 -21.97
C LEU A 480 -7.98 -13.76 -22.98
N ALA A 481 -6.65 -13.71 -23.14
CA ALA A 481 -5.95 -14.63 -24.02
C ALA A 481 -6.18 -16.08 -23.61
N TYR A 482 -6.10 -16.38 -22.32
CA TYR A 482 -6.34 -17.71 -21.77
C TYR A 482 -7.78 -18.18 -21.98
N ALA A 483 -8.77 -17.30 -21.76
CA ALA A 483 -10.17 -17.62 -21.99
C ALA A 483 -10.47 -17.88 -23.48
N TYR A 484 -9.91 -17.05 -24.40
CA TYR A 484 -10.01 -17.31 -25.84
C TYR A 484 -9.26 -18.58 -26.28
N GLU A 485 -8.13 -18.94 -25.64
CA GLU A 485 -7.45 -20.22 -25.84
C GLU A 485 -8.40 -21.41 -25.52
N LYS A 486 -9.16 -21.30 -24.43
CA LYS A 486 -10.15 -22.32 -24.01
C LYS A 486 -11.35 -22.44 -24.94
N THR A 487 -11.74 -21.38 -25.66
CA THR A 487 -12.80 -21.45 -26.70
C THR A 487 -12.25 -21.87 -28.07
N GLY A 488 -10.94 -22.10 -28.22
CA GLY A 488 -10.31 -22.44 -29.49
C GLY A 488 -10.07 -21.26 -30.44
N ASN A 489 -10.33 -20.01 -30.00
CA ASN A 489 -10.09 -18.81 -30.79
C ASN A 489 -8.62 -18.39 -30.71
N LYS A 490 -7.79 -19.00 -31.56
CA LYS A 490 -6.33 -18.82 -31.58
C LYS A 490 -5.91 -17.37 -31.93
N ASP A 491 -6.64 -16.71 -32.82
CA ASP A 491 -6.29 -15.35 -33.27
C ASP A 491 -6.45 -14.35 -32.15
N LYS A 492 -7.60 -14.34 -31.46
CA LYS A 492 -7.83 -13.48 -30.30
C LYS A 492 -6.91 -13.84 -29.14
N SER A 493 -6.69 -15.12 -28.88
CA SER A 493 -5.74 -15.57 -27.85
C SER A 493 -4.35 -15.02 -28.10
N THR A 494 -3.81 -15.16 -29.30
CA THR A 494 -2.50 -14.63 -29.69
C THR A 494 -2.46 -13.10 -29.59
N PHE A 495 -3.52 -12.41 -30.03
CA PHE A 495 -3.62 -10.95 -29.96
C PHE A 495 -3.49 -10.47 -28.50
N TYR A 496 -4.24 -11.04 -27.58
CA TYR A 496 -4.22 -10.61 -26.17
C TYR A 496 -2.95 -11.04 -25.42
N TYR A 497 -2.36 -12.20 -25.72
CA TYR A 497 -1.04 -12.54 -25.19
C TYR A 497 0.03 -11.53 -25.65
N LYS A 498 0.03 -11.12 -26.92
CA LYS A 498 0.92 -10.06 -27.41
C LYS A 498 0.67 -8.72 -26.71
N ALA A 499 -0.59 -8.39 -26.42
CA ALA A 499 -0.92 -7.18 -25.67
C ALA A 499 -0.39 -7.21 -24.25
N ALA A 500 -0.50 -8.34 -23.54
CA ALA A 500 0.03 -8.52 -22.19
C ALA A 500 1.57 -8.49 -22.16
N ALA A 501 2.24 -9.15 -23.13
CA ALA A 501 3.68 -9.25 -23.20
C ALA A 501 4.43 -7.91 -23.39
N LYS A 502 3.72 -6.85 -23.79
CA LYS A 502 4.27 -5.49 -23.85
C LYS A 502 4.69 -4.95 -22.47
N PHE A 503 4.17 -5.50 -21.39
CA PHE A 503 4.44 -5.06 -20.02
C PHE A 503 5.46 -5.99 -19.34
N THR A 504 6.71 -5.93 -19.78
CA THR A 504 7.78 -6.87 -19.41
C THR A 504 8.18 -6.82 -17.93
N ASN A 505 7.85 -5.76 -17.22
CA ASN A 505 8.09 -5.61 -15.78
C ASN A 505 6.92 -6.08 -14.90
N THR A 506 5.95 -6.80 -15.47
CA THR A 506 4.79 -7.31 -14.73
C THR A 506 4.71 -8.84 -14.81
N TYR A 507 4.19 -9.47 -13.75
CA TYR A 507 4.05 -10.93 -13.66
C TYR A 507 3.31 -11.53 -14.85
N TYR A 508 2.12 -11.00 -15.18
CA TYR A 508 1.33 -11.51 -16.29
C TYR A 508 1.90 -11.15 -17.66
N GLY A 509 2.62 -10.02 -17.75
CA GLY A 509 3.36 -9.67 -18.97
C GLY A 509 4.47 -10.67 -19.28
N GLN A 510 5.21 -11.09 -18.27
CA GLN A 510 6.26 -12.11 -18.39
C GLN A 510 5.68 -13.50 -18.72
N LEU A 511 4.58 -13.88 -18.07
CA LEU A 511 3.88 -15.14 -18.40
C LEU A 511 3.37 -15.15 -19.86
N ALA A 512 2.84 -14.03 -20.33
CA ALA A 512 2.39 -13.89 -21.71
C ALA A 512 3.57 -13.95 -22.69
N PHE A 513 4.69 -13.32 -22.34
CA PHE A 513 5.93 -13.41 -23.14
C PHE A 513 6.38 -14.86 -23.33
N ILE A 514 6.40 -15.65 -22.25
CA ILE A 514 6.73 -17.09 -22.32
C ILE A 514 5.79 -17.85 -23.28
N LYS A 515 4.50 -17.48 -23.28
CA LYS A 515 3.49 -18.16 -24.10
C LYS A 515 3.67 -17.95 -25.60
N ILE A 516 4.20 -16.80 -26.02
CA ILE A 516 4.25 -16.41 -27.45
C ILE A 516 5.65 -16.33 -28.04
N ASN A 517 6.66 -16.08 -27.20
CA ASN A 517 8.02 -15.75 -27.63
C ASN A 517 9.04 -16.73 -27.04
N ALA A 518 8.71 -18.02 -26.92
CA ALA A 518 9.63 -19.04 -26.46
C ALA A 518 10.91 -19.03 -27.33
N GLY A 519 12.02 -18.65 -26.75
CA GLY A 519 13.33 -18.53 -27.42
C GLY A 519 13.74 -17.11 -27.81
N ASP A 520 12.86 -16.10 -27.73
CA ASP A 520 13.24 -14.72 -27.94
C ASP A 520 13.93 -14.11 -26.71
N GLU A 521 14.77 -13.10 -26.93
CA GLU A 521 15.44 -12.38 -25.85
C GLU A 521 14.43 -11.50 -25.10
N PHE A 522 14.31 -11.70 -23.79
CA PHE A 522 13.50 -10.89 -22.93
C PHE A 522 14.16 -9.55 -22.63
N LYS A 523 13.51 -8.43 -22.98
CA LYS A 523 14.00 -7.06 -22.80
C LYS A 523 13.05 -6.23 -21.97
N LEU A 524 13.60 -5.29 -21.20
CA LEU A 524 12.79 -4.30 -20.49
C LEU A 524 12.32 -3.20 -21.45
N ASN A 525 11.21 -2.53 -21.09
CA ASN A 525 10.74 -1.35 -21.79
C ASN A 525 11.80 -0.22 -21.78
N GLU A 526 11.76 0.68 -22.75
CA GLU A 526 12.69 1.79 -22.81
C GLU A 526 12.57 2.72 -21.58
N GLU A 527 13.74 3.16 -21.08
CA GLU A 527 13.80 4.03 -19.89
C GLU A 527 13.42 5.47 -20.26
N PHE A 528 12.58 6.11 -19.41
CA PHE A 528 12.19 7.49 -19.59
C PHE A 528 13.38 8.44 -19.35
N LYS A 529 13.56 9.41 -20.23
CA LYS A 529 14.73 10.31 -20.24
C LYS A 529 14.34 11.72 -19.77
N VAL A 530 15.25 12.37 -19.07
CA VAL A 530 15.12 13.80 -18.72
C VAL A 530 15.30 14.64 -19.98
N LYS A 531 14.42 15.62 -20.18
CA LYS A 531 14.57 16.59 -21.28
C LYS A 531 15.82 17.44 -21.11
N GLU A 532 16.43 17.80 -22.22
CA GLU A 532 17.59 18.68 -22.25
C GLU A 532 17.34 19.96 -21.46
N ASN A 533 18.35 20.42 -20.68
CA ASN A 533 18.32 21.61 -19.83
C ASN A 533 17.37 21.58 -18.62
N TYR A 534 16.45 20.62 -18.49
CA TYR A 534 15.52 20.59 -17.35
C TYR A 534 16.22 20.29 -16.02
N GLU A 535 17.29 19.50 -15.99
CA GLU A 535 18.07 19.24 -14.78
C GLU A 535 18.62 20.54 -14.15
N LYS A 536 19.04 21.51 -14.99
CA LYS A 536 19.51 22.82 -14.51
C LYS A 536 18.39 23.65 -13.88
N GLU A 537 17.19 23.58 -14.43
CA GLU A 537 16.00 24.23 -13.89
C GLU A 537 15.57 23.57 -12.58
N PHE A 538 15.45 22.26 -12.58
CA PHE A 538 15.11 21.48 -11.39
C PHE A 538 16.02 21.79 -10.20
N ASN A 539 17.33 21.84 -10.44
CA ASN A 539 18.33 22.09 -9.40
C ASN A 539 18.29 23.53 -8.79
N LYS A 540 17.53 24.45 -9.39
CA LYS A 540 17.28 25.77 -8.79
C LYS A 540 16.21 25.77 -7.71
N ASN A 541 15.44 24.67 -7.56
CA ASN A 541 14.39 24.59 -6.57
C ASN A 541 14.96 24.56 -5.15
N LYS A 542 14.52 25.52 -4.30
CA LYS A 542 14.99 25.67 -2.92
C LYS A 542 14.75 24.44 -2.04
N LEU A 543 13.71 23.63 -2.35
CA LEU A 543 13.39 22.43 -1.59
C LEU A 543 14.50 21.36 -1.70
N ILE A 544 15.30 21.37 -2.76
CA ILE A 544 16.44 20.45 -2.92
C ILE A 544 17.49 20.69 -1.84
N ASN A 545 17.80 21.97 -1.54
CA ASN A 545 18.72 22.30 -0.47
C ASN A 545 18.20 21.84 0.91
N LEU A 546 16.88 21.86 1.13
CA LEU A 546 16.29 21.30 2.35
C LEU A 546 16.45 19.79 2.45
N VAL A 547 16.32 19.07 1.34
CA VAL A 547 16.56 17.61 1.32
C VAL A 547 18.03 17.31 1.64
N LYS A 548 18.98 18.04 1.03
CA LYS A 548 20.43 17.91 1.32
C LYS A 548 20.74 18.24 2.77
N LEU A 549 20.16 19.30 3.31
CA LEU A 549 20.33 19.66 4.71
C LEU A 549 19.80 18.60 5.68
N LEU A 550 18.66 18.00 5.37
CA LEU A 550 18.12 16.88 6.15
C LEU A 550 19.05 15.65 6.10
N PHE A 551 19.75 15.44 4.99
CA PHE A 551 20.78 14.40 4.89
C PHE A 551 22.00 14.73 5.76
N GLU A 552 22.53 15.98 5.73
CA GLU A 552 23.63 16.42 6.59
C GLU A 552 23.32 16.27 8.09
N LEU A 553 22.04 16.45 8.47
CA LEU A 553 21.54 16.31 9.84
C LEU A 553 21.20 14.86 10.24
N ASP A 554 21.32 13.88 9.35
CA ASP A 554 20.82 12.51 9.53
C ASP A 554 19.32 12.48 9.89
N LYS A 555 18.53 13.23 9.11
CA LYS A 555 17.07 13.42 9.27
C LYS A 555 16.30 13.19 7.97
N THR A 556 16.78 12.28 7.13
CA THR A 556 16.19 12.02 5.82
C THR A 556 14.74 11.48 5.89
N GLU A 557 14.29 10.99 7.04
CA GLU A 557 12.90 10.59 7.28
C GLU A 557 11.90 11.74 7.06
N PHE A 558 12.32 13.00 7.25
CA PHE A 558 11.48 14.18 7.01
C PHE A 558 11.49 14.65 5.55
N SER A 559 12.32 14.09 4.69
CA SER A 559 12.44 14.52 3.28
C SER A 559 11.41 13.85 2.34
N LYS A 560 10.69 12.83 2.78
CA LYS A 560 9.80 12.01 1.93
C LYS A 560 8.79 12.84 1.13
N ASP A 561 8.01 13.66 1.83
CA ASP A 561 6.96 14.46 1.20
C ASP A 561 7.55 15.53 0.27
N ILE A 562 8.73 16.05 0.60
CA ILE A 562 9.45 17.04 -0.23
C ILE A 562 9.92 16.37 -1.53
N ILE A 563 10.58 15.22 -1.46
CA ILE A 563 11.08 14.51 -2.64
C ILE A 563 9.93 14.05 -3.53
N LYS A 564 8.85 13.50 -2.95
CA LYS A 564 7.65 13.13 -3.71
C LYS A 564 6.98 14.33 -4.38
N HIS A 565 6.94 15.47 -3.72
CA HIS A 565 6.43 16.71 -4.32
C HIS A 565 7.29 17.18 -5.49
N LEU A 566 8.63 17.16 -5.34
CA LEU A 566 9.55 17.48 -6.42
C LEU A 566 9.34 16.58 -7.66
N ALA A 567 8.99 15.31 -7.46
CA ALA A 567 8.69 14.38 -8.55
C ALA A 567 7.46 14.82 -9.38
N THR A 568 6.50 15.52 -8.79
CA THR A 568 5.25 15.92 -9.45
C THR A 568 5.30 17.24 -10.21
N LEU A 569 6.41 18.01 -10.13
CA LEU A 569 6.46 19.37 -10.65
C LEU A 569 6.33 19.47 -12.18
N ASN A 570 7.04 18.61 -12.91
CA ASN A 570 7.00 18.57 -14.38
C ASN A 570 7.37 17.16 -14.87
N VAL A 571 6.43 16.23 -14.77
CA VAL A 571 6.62 14.81 -15.10
C VAL A 571 7.05 14.61 -16.56
N GLU A 572 6.50 15.40 -17.49
CA GLU A 572 6.80 15.35 -18.91
C GLU A 572 8.24 15.77 -19.26
N SER A 573 8.89 16.48 -18.35
CA SER A 573 10.30 16.91 -18.50
C SER A 573 11.27 16.05 -17.69
N GLY A 574 10.77 15.09 -16.88
CA GLY A 574 11.59 14.13 -16.16
C GLY A 574 11.82 14.50 -14.69
N SER A 575 10.92 15.25 -14.05
CA SER A 575 11.01 15.57 -12.61
C SER A 575 11.03 14.30 -11.74
N GLU A 576 10.33 13.23 -12.16
CA GLU A 576 10.34 11.93 -11.46
C GLU A 576 11.75 11.31 -11.46
N VAL A 577 12.46 11.34 -12.60
CA VAL A 577 13.82 10.81 -12.72
C VAL A 577 14.78 11.57 -11.80
N LEU A 578 14.69 12.92 -11.82
CA LEU A 578 15.57 13.78 -11.01
C LEU A 578 15.28 13.67 -9.51
N ALA A 579 14.00 13.54 -9.13
CA ALA A 579 13.62 13.31 -7.74
C ALA A 579 14.06 11.92 -7.24
N ALA A 580 13.96 10.87 -8.07
CA ALA A 580 14.47 9.55 -7.75
C ALA A 580 16.01 9.56 -7.62
N LYS A 581 16.72 10.30 -8.49
CA LYS A 581 18.16 10.55 -8.36
C LYS A 581 18.48 11.22 -7.02
N LEU A 582 17.81 12.33 -6.69
CA LEU A 582 17.98 13.05 -5.43
C LEU A 582 17.74 12.14 -4.21
N ALA A 583 16.68 11.32 -4.24
CA ALA A 583 16.38 10.37 -3.18
C ALA A 583 17.54 9.37 -3.00
N THR A 584 18.10 8.86 -4.09
CA THR A 584 19.24 7.96 -4.09
C THR A 584 20.50 8.64 -3.54
N ASP A 585 20.78 9.88 -3.97
CA ASP A 585 21.95 10.66 -3.53
C ASP A 585 21.95 10.91 -2.00
N VAL A 586 20.75 10.97 -1.37
CA VAL A 586 20.61 11.09 0.08
C VAL A 586 20.35 9.75 0.79
N GLY A 587 20.64 8.63 0.12
CA GLY A 587 20.55 7.28 0.68
C GLY A 587 19.12 6.76 0.93
N ARG A 588 18.11 7.37 0.30
CA ARG A 588 16.70 6.95 0.41
C ARG A 588 16.24 6.22 -0.85
N TYR A 589 16.79 5.03 -1.05
CA TYR A 589 16.45 4.15 -2.16
C TYR A 589 14.97 3.76 -2.17
N ASP A 590 14.37 3.63 -1.01
CA ASP A 590 12.94 3.39 -0.84
C ASP A 590 12.09 4.50 -1.45
N TYR A 591 12.46 5.78 -1.30
CA TYR A 591 11.74 6.88 -1.95
C TYR A 591 11.95 6.89 -3.46
N ALA A 592 13.17 6.58 -3.92
CA ALA A 592 13.46 6.47 -5.34
C ALA A 592 12.65 5.36 -6.01
N ILE A 593 12.56 4.17 -5.38
CA ILE A 593 11.75 3.04 -5.84
C ILE A 593 10.27 3.41 -5.87
N GLN A 594 9.74 4.08 -4.83
CA GLN A 594 8.34 4.49 -4.80
C GLN A 594 8.01 5.45 -5.94
N ILE A 595 8.85 6.45 -6.21
CA ILE A 595 8.67 7.38 -7.33
C ILE A 595 8.71 6.63 -8.68
N ALA A 596 9.69 5.75 -8.86
CA ALA A 596 9.82 4.99 -10.09
C ALA A 596 8.67 3.98 -10.31
N LYS A 597 8.09 3.44 -9.24
CA LYS A 597 6.87 2.62 -9.29
C LYS A 597 5.66 3.47 -9.68
N ASP A 598 5.48 4.64 -9.05
CA ASP A 598 4.39 5.57 -9.36
C ASP A 598 4.46 6.00 -10.84
N ALA A 599 5.67 6.34 -11.36
CA ALA A 599 5.91 6.64 -12.77
C ALA A 599 5.57 5.46 -13.70
N SER A 600 5.88 4.22 -13.27
CA SER A 600 5.60 3.03 -14.07
C SER A 600 4.11 2.75 -14.27
N TYR A 601 3.25 3.20 -13.37
CA TYR A 601 1.79 3.10 -13.54
C TYR A 601 1.31 3.93 -14.72
N GLU A 602 1.99 5.03 -15.01
CA GLU A 602 1.76 5.88 -16.18
C GLU A 602 2.65 5.52 -17.39
N LYS A 603 3.24 4.33 -17.37
CA LYS A 603 4.11 3.79 -18.43
C LYS A 603 5.41 4.58 -18.63
N ARG A 604 5.85 5.38 -17.67
CA ARG A 604 7.17 6.01 -17.65
C ARG A 604 8.11 5.14 -16.83
N TYR A 605 9.00 4.41 -17.48
CA TYR A 605 9.88 3.44 -16.84
C TYR A 605 11.19 4.10 -16.42
N ILE A 606 11.57 3.94 -15.15
CA ILE A 606 12.79 4.50 -14.55
C ILE A 606 13.55 3.35 -13.89
N HIS A 607 14.03 2.39 -14.69
CA HIS A 607 14.63 1.14 -14.21
C HIS A 607 15.87 1.38 -13.35
N THR A 608 16.71 2.34 -13.71
CA THR A 608 17.94 2.69 -12.99
C THR A 608 17.68 2.91 -11.49
N TYR A 609 16.63 3.62 -11.13
CA TYR A 609 16.30 3.93 -9.73
C TYR A 609 15.26 2.99 -9.12
N ASN A 610 14.59 2.21 -9.95
CA ASN A 610 13.58 1.24 -9.50
C ASN A 610 14.22 -0.10 -9.03
N TYR A 611 15.43 -0.40 -9.52
CA TYR A 611 16.11 -1.68 -9.28
C TYR A 611 17.55 -1.47 -8.81
N PRO A 612 17.78 -0.86 -7.64
CA PRO A 612 19.14 -0.72 -7.09
C PRO A 612 19.74 -2.09 -6.78
N THR A 613 21.07 -2.17 -6.80
CA THR A 613 21.81 -3.41 -6.52
C THR A 613 22.69 -3.25 -5.29
N ILE A 614 22.98 -4.37 -4.64
CA ILE A 614 23.83 -4.47 -3.46
C ILE A 614 24.69 -5.74 -3.59
N ASN A 615 25.84 -5.77 -2.90
CA ASN A 615 26.63 -6.99 -2.85
C ASN A 615 25.90 -8.07 -2.03
N ILE A 616 25.66 -9.22 -2.66
CA ILE A 616 25.04 -10.38 -2.02
C ILE A 616 26.10 -11.46 -1.82
N PRO A 617 26.26 -12.02 -0.62
CA PRO A 617 27.24 -13.07 -0.38
C PRO A 617 26.85 -14.35 -1.13
N GLU A 618 27.75 -14.86 -1.97
CA GLU A 618 27.54 -16.10 -2.74
C GLU A 618 27.75 -17.36 -1.88
N ILE A 619 28.58 -17.26 -0.86
CA ILE A 619 28.91 -18.37 0.06
C ILE A 619 28.76 -17.88 1.49
N ILE A 620 27.99 -18.59 2.29
CA ILE A 620 27.84 -18.38 3.73
C ILE A 620 28.08 -19.71 4.43
N ASN A 621 29.05 -19.76 5.34
CA ASN A 621 29.37 -20.96 6.13
C ASN A 621 29.59 -22.21 5.25
N ASN A 622 30.42 -22.07 4.22
CA ASN A 622 30.75 -23.11 3.21
C ASN A 622 29.53 -23.64 2.41
N LYS A 623 28.43 -22.91 2.39
CA LYS A 623 27.21 -23.26 1.67
C LYS A 623 26.96 -22.23 0.57
N VAL A 624 26.67 -22.70 -0.65
CA VAL A 624 26.31 -21.82 -1.77
C VAL A 624 24.93 -21.22 -1.52
N MET A 625 24.84 -19.91 -1.66
CA MET A 625 23.60 -19.14 -1.44
C MET A 625 22.76 -19.01 -2.72
N PRO A 626 21.50 -18.56 -2.62
CA PRO A 626 20.68 -18.29 -3.78
C PRO A 626 21.33 -17.26 -4.71
N PRO A 627 21.08 -17.33 -6.02
CA PRO A 627 21.60 -16.35 -6.96
C PRO A 627 21.24 -14.91 -6.56
N PRO A 628 22.14 -13.91 -6.80
CA PRO A 628 21.92 -12.53 -6.38
C PRO A 628 20.60 -11.91 -6.84
N HIS A 629 20.13 -12.19 -8.06
CA HIS A 629 18.85 -11.68 -8.58
C HIS A 629 17.63 -12.09 -7.73
N LEU A 630 17.69 -13.27 -7.13
CA LEU A 630 16.61 -13.78 -6.29
C LEU A 630 16.58 -13.07 -4.93
N VAL A 631 17.75 -12.83 -4.33
CA VAL A 631 17.87 -12.10 -3.06
C VAL A 631 17.48 -10.62 -3.23
N HIS A 632 17.92 -9.98 -4.33
CA HIS A 632 17.51 -8.61 -4.65
C HIS A 632 15.98 -8.48 -4.79
N ALA A 633 15.33 -9.43 -5.45
CA ALA A 633 13.87 -9.43 -5.61
C ALA A 633 13.15 -9.51 -4.26
N ILE A 634 13.68 -10.31 -3.31
CA ILE A 634 13.17 -10.37 -1.93
C ILE A 634 13.39 -9.03 -1.21
N ILE A 635 14.61 -8.48 -1.21
CA ILE A 635 14.92 -7.20 -0.54
C ILE A 635 14.01 -6.08 -1.08
N ARG A 636 13.85 -6.00 -2.40
CA ARG A 636 13.00 -5.01 -3.03
C ARG A 636 11.55 -5.11 -2.58
N GLN A 637 11.02 -6.31 -2.42
CA GLN A 637 9.65 -6.53 -2.00
C GLN A 637 9.46 -6.35 -0.49
N GLU A 638 10.46 -6.63 0.33
CA GLU A 638 10.39 -6.56 1.79
C GLU A 638 10.56 -5.13 2.33
N SER A 639 11.53 -4.38 1.83
CA SER A 639 11.91 -3.08 2.41
C SER A 639 12.07 -1.95 1.39
N GLU A 640 11.97 -2.24 0.09
CA GLU A 640 12.36 -1.28 -0.95
C GLU A 640 13.80 -0.72 -0.71
N PHE A 641 14.69 -1.55 -0.18
CA PHE A 641 16.07 -1.19 0.20
C PHE A 641 16.18 -0.18 1.37
N ASP A 642 15.17 -0.03 2.21
CA ASP A 642 15.32 0.69 3.48
C ASP A 642 16.00 -0.21 4.54
N ALA A 643 17.30 0.03 4.79
CA ALA A 643 18.05 -0.73 5.80
C ALA A 643 17.50 -0.56 7.22
N ARG A 644 16.77 0.54 7.50
CA ARG A 644 16.19 0.84 8.82
C ARG A 644 14.73 0.42 8.92
N ALA A 645 14.17 -0.26 7.92
CA ALA A 645 12.78 -0.66 7.90
C ALA A 645 12.41 -1.51 9.11
N ASN A 646 11.31 -1.15 9.76
CA ASN A 646 10.69 -1.88 10.85
C ASN A 646 9.21 -2.05 10.57
N SER A 647 8.75 -3.30 10.45
CA SER A 647 7.33 -3.54 10.26
C SER A 647 6.57 -3.40 11.59
N TYR A 648 5.26 -3.16 11.49
CA TYR A 648 4.36 -3.10 12.65
C TYR A 648 4.44 -4.38 13.52
N VAL A 649 4.68 -5.53 12.90
CA VAL A 649 4.81 -6.82 13.61
C VAL A 649 6.23 -7.14 14.06
N GLY A 650 7.18 -6.23 13.81
CA GLY A 650 8.55 -6.30 14.33
C GLY A 650 9.55 -7.00 13.40
N ALA A 651 9.24 -7.21 12.11
CA ALA A 651 10.23 -7.61 11.11
C ALA A 651 11.19 -6.43 10.84
N GLN A 652 12.48 -6.68 10.61
CA GLN A 652 13.52 -5.66 10.65
C GLN A 652 14.52 -5.74 9.49
N GLY A 653 14.93 -4.56 9.01
CA GLY A 653 16.02 -4.36 8.05
C GLY A 653 15.69 -4.74 6.62
N LEU A 654 16.69 -4.81 5.76
CA LEU A 654 16.55 -4.99 4.30
C LEU A 654 15.69 -6.21 3.91
N MET A 655 15.91 -7.35 4.56
CA MET A 655 15.16 -8.58 4.29
C MET A 655 14.00 -8.81 5.26
N GLN A 656 13.63 -7.82 6.08
CA GLN A 656 12.49 -7.89 7.00
C GLN A 656 12.43 -9.20 7.81
N ILE A 657 13.60 -9.62 8.34
CA ILE A 657 13.67 -10.84 9.13
C ILE A 657 13.09 -10.62 10.52
N MET A 658 12.27 -11.58 10.99
CA MET A 658 11.74 -11.55 12.35
C MET A 658 12.85 -11.81 13.36
N PRO A 659 12.91 -11.08 14.50
CA PRO A 659 13.96 -11.26 15.53
C PRO A 659 14.13 -12.71 16.01
N ASN A 660 13.03 -13.45 16.17
CA ASN A 660 13.11 -14.85 16.56
C ASN A 660 13.72 -15.74 15.47
N THR A 661 13.37 -15.50 14.22
CA THR A 661 13.97 -16.20 13.06
C THR A 661 15.46 -15.86 12.95
N ALA A 662 15.81 -14.58 13.06
CA ALA A 662 17.20 -14.12 13.06
C ALA A 662 18.04 -14.77 14.17
N LYS A 663 17.49 -14.93 15.38
CA LYS A 663 18.17 -15.61 16.48
C LYS A 663 18.44 -17.08 16.20
N ILE A 664 17.49 -17.79 15.59
CA ILE A 664 17.66 -19.20 15.21
C ILE A 664 18.75 -19.32 14.14
N VAL A 665 18.67 -18.47 13.10
CA VAL A 665 19.65 -18.48 12.02
C VAL A 665 21.04 -18.10 12.51
N ALA A 666 21.17 -17.08 13.37
CA ALA A 666 22.46 -16.71 13.96
C ALA A 666 23.10 -17.87 14.74
N LYS A 667 22.28 -18.64 15.48
CA LYS A 667 22.74 -19.86 16.18
C LYS A 667 23.25 -20.92 15.19
N SER A 668 22.51 -21.15 14.08
CA SER A 668 22.93 -22.11 13.03
C SER A 668 24.21 -21.69 12.33
N LEU A 669 24.49 -20.39 12.27
CA LEU A 669 25.70 -19.81 11.68
C LEU A 669 26.86 -19.65 12.68
N ASN A 670 26.69 -20.08 13.94
CA ASN A 670 27.63 -19.83 15.04
C ASN A 670 28.02 -18.34 15.16
N THR A 671 27.04 -17.44 14.92
CA THR A 671 27.23 -15.99 14.96
C THR A 671 26.44 -15.40 16.13
N THR A 672 26.99 -14.39 16.80
CA THR A 672 26.30 -13.70 17.90
C THR A 672 25.05 -13.01 17.38
N TYR A 673 23.90 -13.27 18.02
CA TYR A 673 22.67 -12.58 17.71
C TYR A 673 22.65 -11.18 18.36
N SER A 674 22.36 -10.15 17.54
CA SER A 674 22.12 -8.79 18.02
C SER A 674 20.91 -8.22 17.30
N LYS A 675 19.87 -7.82 18.06
CA LYS A 675 18.66 -7.22 17.51
C LYS A 675 18.94 -5.86 16.85
N SER A 676 19.84 -5.06 17.42
CA SER A 676 20.17 -3.73 16.88
C SER A 676 20.90 -3.81 15.55
N LEU A 677 21.69 -4.85 15.29
CA LEU A 677 22.38 -5.04 14.03
C LEU A 677 21.41 -5.36 12.87
N LEU A 678 20.19 -5.82 13.15
CA LEU A 678 19.21 -6.09 12.09
C LEU A 678 18.82 -4.83 11.29
N THR A 679 18.95 -3.64 11.87
CA THR A 679 18.65 -2.36 11.20
C THR A 679 19.89 -1.44 11.06
N ASN A 680 20.96 -1.70 11.81
CA ASN A 680 22.14 -0.84 11.79
C ASN A 680 23.32 -1.45 11.01
N ASP A 681 23.21 -2.72 10.62
CA ASP A 681 24.21 -3.44 9.84
C ASP A 681 23.51 -4.19 8.70
N PRO A 682 23.49 -3.58 7.48
CA PRO A 682 22.88 -4.20 6.31
C PRO A 682 23.47 -5.58 5.96
N ASP A 683 24.79 -5.75 6.08
CA ASP A 683 25.47 -7.01 5.74
C ASP A 683 25.06 -8.13 6.70
N TYR A 684 24.93 -7.81 7.99
CA TYR A 684 24.42 -8.74 9.00
C TYR A 684 22.97 -9.17 8.67
N ASN A 685 22.11 -8.23 8.29
CA ASN A 685 20.72 -8.51 7.93
C ASN A 685 20.63 -9.40 6.68
N ILE A 686 21.39 -9.05 5.62
CA ILE A 686 21.44 -9.80 4.37
C ILE A 686 21.97 -11.22 4.63
N LYS A 687 23.06 -11.35 5.39
CA LYS A 687 23.63 -12.66 5.73
C LYS A 687 22.60 -13.58 6.35
N LEU A 688 21.89 -13.11 7.38
CA LEU A 688 20.87 -13.92 8.07
C LEU A 688 19.65 -14.20 7.19
N GLY A 689 19.15 -13.19 6.47
CA GLY A 689 17.97 -13.32 5.61
C GLY A 689 18.22 -14.24 4.43
N THR A 690 19.39 -14.11 3.77
CA THR A 690 19.79 -14.96 2.64
C THR A 690 19.95 -16.42 3.06
N TYR A 691 20.60 -16.67 4.19
CA TYR A 691 20.75 -18.03 4.71
C TYR A 691 19.40 -18.68 5.06
N TYR A 692 18.48 -17.90 5.67
CA TYR A 692 17.11 -18.37 5.95
C TYR A 692 16.36 -18.71 4.68
N PHE A 693 16.43 -17.82 3.68
CA PHE A 693 15.74 -18.03 2.40
C PHE A 693 16.32 -19.21 1.62
N ASN A 694 17.66 -19.44 1.69
CA ASN A 694 18.29 -20.63 1.12
C ASN A 694 17.72 -21.92 1.72
N GLY A 695 17.54 -21.97 3.03
CA GLY A 695 16.91 -23.12 3.68
C GLY A 695 15.49 -23.38 3.18
N LEU A 696 14.70 -22.31 2.92
CA LEU A 696 13.37 -22.48 2.35
C LEU A 696 13.41 -22.98 0.89
N LEU A 697 14.39 -22.54 0.10
CA LEU A 697 14.56 -23.07 -1.27
C LEU A 697 14.90 -24.56 -1.26
N GLU A 698 15.73 -24.98 -0.32
CA GLU A 698 16.07 -26.40 -0.14
C GLU A 698 14.85 -27.21 0.34
N ASP A 699 14.10 -26.69 1.32
CA ASP A 699 12.88 -27.33 1.84
C ASP A 699 11.79 -27.54 0.75
N TYR A 700 11.84 -26.79 -0.34
CA TYR A 700 10.89 -26.81 -1.44
C TYR A 700 11.52 -27.17 -2.80
N ASP A 701 12.65 -27.87 -2.84
CA ASP A 701 13.28 -28.38 -4.07
C ASP A 701 13.52 -27.30 -5.14
N GLY A 702 13.79 -26.07 -4.73
CA GLY A 702 14.02 -24.94 -5.62
C GLY A 702 12.76 -24.36 -6.28
N VAL A 703 11.57 -24.74 -5.86
CA VAL A 703 10.31 -24.20 -6.39
C VAL A 703 10.07 -22.80 -5.83
N PHE A 704 10.24 -21.78 -6.66
CA PHE A 704 10.20 -20.38 -6.26
C PHE A 704 8.88 -19.97 -5.60
N PRO A 705 7.69 -20.22 -6.15
CA PRO A 705 6.44 -19.79 -5.52
C PRO A 705 6.26 -20.32 -4.09
N TYR A 706 6.76 -21.53 -3.81
CA TYR A 706 6.67 -22.15 -2.49
C TYR A 706 7.64 -21.47 -1.50
N ALA A 707 8.92 -21.36 -1.88
CA ALA A 707 9.92 -20.75 -1.02
C ALA A 707 9.62 -19.27 -0.74
N ILE A 708 9.22 -18.51 -1.78
CA ILE A 708 8.82 -17.10 -1.67
C ILE A 708 7.57 -16.96 -0.79
N GLY A 709 6.55 -17.77 -1.03
CA GLY A 709 5.34 -17.79 -0.21
C GLY A 709 5.61 -18.20 1.24
N ALA A 710 6.55 -19.15 1.46
CA ALA A 710 6.97 -19.57 2.80
C ALA A 710 7.74 -18.47 3.53
N TYR A 711 8.54 -17.69 2.84
CA TYR A 711 9.24 -16.54 3.43
C TYR A 711 8.25 -15.51 4.00
N ASN A 712 7.19 -15.19 3.26
CA ASN A 712 6.17 -14.24 3.67
C ASN A 712 5.17 -14.83 4.68
N ALA A 713 4.52 -15.96 4.36
CA ALA A 713 3.41 -16.50 5.15
C ALA A 713 3.81 -17.61 6.14
N GLY A 714 5.00 -18.14 6.01
CA GLY A 714 5.55 -19.26 6.79
C GLY A 714 5.31 -20.62 6.13
N PRO A 715 6.24 -21.58 6.35
CA PRO A 715 6.26 -22.88 5.65
C PRO A 715 5.02 -23.74 5.91
N ASN A 716 4.46 -23.70 7.11
CA ASN A 716 3.28 -24.50 7.44
C ASN A 716 2.04 -24.13 6.62
N ARG A 717 1.89 -22.85 6.25
CA ARG A 717 0.79 -22.41 5.41
C ARG A 717 0.96 -22.90 3.98
N ILE A 718 2.16 -22.83 3.44
CA ILE A 718 2.43 -23.36 2.10
C ILE A 718 2.15 -24.86 2.03
N LYS A 719 2.63 -25.65 2.97
CA LYS A 719 2.31 -27.08 3.07
C LYS A 719 0.80 -27.33 3.14
N SER A 720 0.07 -26.53 3.90
CA SER A 720 -1.39 -26.62 3.99
C SER A 720 -2.08 -26.28 2.68
N TRP A 721 -1.64 -25.26 1.93
CA TRP A 721 -2.22 -24.88 0.65
C TRP A 721 -1.92 -25.90 -0.46
N ILE A 722 -0.69 -26.44 -0.51
CA ILE A 722 -0.34 -27.55 -1.42
C ILE A 722 -1.27 -28.74 -1.16
N LYS A 723 -1.39 -29.18 0.10
CA LYS A 723 -2.28 -30.29 0.48
C LYS A 723 -3.74 -30.03 0.09
N ARG A 724 -4.22 -28.78 0.21
CA ARG A 724 -5.63 -28.45 -0.03
C ARG A 724 -5.96 -28.32 -1.50
N TYR A 725 -5.12 -27.66 -2.27
CA TYR A 725 -5.41 -27.26 -3.64
C TYR A 725 -4.77 -28.16 -4.69
N GLY A 726 -3.86 -29.03 -4.29
CA GLY A 726 -3.00 -29.82 -5.17
C GLY A 726 -1.61 -29.23 -5.32
N ASP A 727 -0.69 -30.07 -5.77
CA ASP A 727 0.72 -29.72 -5.93
C ASP A 727 1.03 -29.33 -7.40
N PRO A 728 1.25 -28.05 -7.71
CA PRO A 728 1.64 -27.61 -9.04
C PRO A 728 2.92 -28.28 -9.55
N ASN A 729 3.86 -28.62 -8.64
CA ASN A 729 5.11 -29.27 -8.99
C ASN A 729 4.92 -30.70 -9.51
N ARG A 730 3.79 -31.33 -9.15
CA ARG A 730 3.37 -32.66 -9.64
C ARG A 730 2.37 -32.58 -10.80
N GLY A 731 2.01 -31.36 -11.24
CA GLY A 731 1.03 -31.16 -12.31
C GLY A 731 -0.42 -31.34 -11.89
N GLU A 732 -0.71 -31.43 -10.57
CA GLU A 732 -2.08 -31.58 -10.06
C GLU A 732 -2.93 -30.32 -10.29
N ILE A 733 -2.29 -29.15 -10.40
CA ILE A 733 -2.84 -27.85 -10.76
C ILE A 733 -1.75 -27.02 -11.42
N ASN A 734 -2.08 -26.02 -12.24
CA ASN A 734 -1.07 -25.11 -12.77
C ASN A 734 -0.64 -24.06 -11.71
N PHE A 735 0.60 -23.57 -11.82
CA PHE A 735 1.16 -22.61 -10.88
C PHE A 735 0.38 -21.30 -10.81
N VAL A 736 -0.17 -20.82 -11.95
CA VAL A 736 -0.87 -19.54 -12.01
C VAL A 736 -2.15 -19.60 -11.18
N ASP A 737 -2.97 -20.65 -11.36
CA ASP A 737 -4.17 -20.87 -10.57
C ASP A 737 -3.84 -21.14 -9.09
N TRP A 738 -2.80 -21.93 -8.81
CA TRP A 738 -2.38 -22.19 -7.43
C TRP A 738 -1.99 -20.92 -6.68
N ILE A 739 -1.25 -20.01 -7.32
CA ILE A 739 -0.87 -18.71 -6.74
C ILE A 739 -2.14 -17.87 -6.48
N GLU A 740 -3.10 -17.85 -7.42
CA GLU A 740 -4.36 -17.11 -7.23
C GLU A 740 -5.26 -17.73 -6.15
N LEU A 741 -5.14 -19.03 -5.86
CA LEU A 741 -5.82 -19.71 -4.75
C LEU A 741 -5.23 -19.38 -3.37
N ILE A 742 -4.04 -18.77 -3.29
CA ILE A 742 -3.48 -18.32 -2.01
C ILE A 742 -4.50 -17.41 -1.32
N ARG A 743 -5.00 -17.83 -0.14
CA ARG A 743 -6.09 -17.16 0.57
C ARG A 743 -5.74 -15.72 0.95
N PHE A 744 -4.49 -15.48 1.36
CA PHE A 744 -4.06 -14.16 1.78
C PHE A 744 -3.68 -13.28 0.58
N ARG A 745 -4.44 -12.20 0.37
CA ARG A 745 -4.22 -11.23 -0.72
C ARG A 745 -2.77 -10.73 -0.74
N GLU A 746 -2.21 -10.43 0.43
CA GLU A 746 -0.83 -9.97 0.54
C GLU A 746 0.16 -11.04 0.06
N THR A 747 0.06 -12.29 0.55
CA THR A 747 1.00 -13.34 0.16
C THR A 747 0.88 -13.66 -1.34
N ARG A 748 -0.34 -13.66 -1.88
CA ARG A 748 -0.59 -13.84 -3.31
C ARG A 748 0.12 -12.76 -4.14
N ASN A 749 -0.08 -11.49 -3.79
CA ASN A 749 0.59 -10.37 -4.44
C ASN A 749 2.11 -10.41 -4.23
N TYR A 750 2.58 -10.75 -3.02
CA TYR A 750 3.99 -10.89 -2.70
C TYR A 750 4.68 -11.90 -3.63
N VAL A 751 4.12 -13.08 -3.80
CA VAL A 751 4.67 -14.11 -4.70
C VAL A 751 4.78 -13.58 -6.12
N GLN A 752 3.72 -12.98 -6.65
CA GLN A 752 3.72 -12.41 -8.01
C GLN A 752 4.76 -11.30 -8.17
N ARG A 753 4.85 -10.37 -7.20
CA ARG A 753 5.81 -9.25 -7.24
C ARG A 753 7.26 -9.73 -7.16
N VAL A 754 7.58 -10.69 -6.29
CA VAL A 754 8.93 -11.24 -6.23
C VAL A 754 9.27 -11.99 -7.52
N MET A 755 8.35 -12.79 -8.06
CA MET A 755 8.55 -13.53 -9.30
C MET A 755 8.89 -12.61 -10.49
N GLU A 756 8.13 -11.52 -10.68
CA GLU A 756 8.43 -10.56 -11.76
C GLU A 756 9.79 -9.87 -11.54
N ASN A 757 10.12 -9.49 -10.30
CA ASN A 757 11.36 -8.83 -9.97
C ASN A 757 12.60 -9.71 -10.20
N ILE A 758 12.50 -11.03 -10.02
CA ILE A 758 13.59 -11.97 -10.30
C ILE A 758 14.09 -11.79 -11.73
N ASN A 759 13.17 -11.77 -12.70
CA ASN A 759 13.52 -11.69 -14.11
C ASN A 759 14.06 -10.29 -14.50
N VAL A 760 13.52 -9.24 -13.88
CA VAL A 760 14.07 -7.89 -14.06
C VAL A 760 15.50 -7.81 -13.52
N TYR A 761 15.76 -8.34 -12.31
CA TYR A 761 17.11 -8.34 -11.73
C TYR A 761 18.09 -9.23 -12.49
N LYS A 762 17.67 -10.29 -13.17
CA LYS A 762 18.53 -11.05 -14.08
C LYS A 762 19.11 -10.15 -15.18
N ILE A 763 18.27 -9.26 -15.76
CA ILE A 763 18.71 -8.31 -16.78
C ILE A 763 19.61 -7.23 -16.16
N VAL A 764 19.18 -6.62 -15.04
CA VAL A 764 19.90 -5.52 -14.38
C VAL A 764 21.31 -5.94 -13.93
N LEU A 765 21.49 -7.18 -13.51
CA LEU A 765 22.78 -7.74 -13.09
C LEU A 765 23.61 -8.33 -14.26
N ASN A 766 23.19 -8.11 -15.50
CA ASN A 766 23.81 -8.67 -16.71
C ASN A 766 23.79 -10.22 -16.79
N ASN A 767 22.92 -10.84 -16.03
CA ASN A 767 22.61 -12.26 -16.10
C ASN A 767 21.36 -12.47 -16.95
N SER A 768 21.30 -11.78 -18.11
CA SER A 768 20.15 -11.80 -18.98
C SER A 768 19.77 -13.23 -19.34
N PRO A 769 18.56 -13.70 -19.03
CA PRO A 769 18.11 -14.96 -19.57
C PRO A 769 17.80 -14.75 -21.05
N ASN A 770 18.33 -15.56 -21.90
CA ASN A 770 17.90 -15.59 -23.29
C ASN A 770 16.46 -16.09 -23.42
N ASN A 771 15.92 -16.72 -22.37
CA ASN A 771 14.54 -17.16 -22.26
C ASN A 771 14.06 -17.17 -20.78
N LEU A 772 12.76 -17.29 -20.56
CA LEU A 772 12.15 -17.39 -19.23
C LEU A 772 11.71 -18.83 -18.86
N ASP A 773 12.32 -19.87 -19.44
CA ASP A 773 11.90 -21.28 -19.29
C ASP A 773 11.90 -21.75 -17.83
N SER A 774 12.80 -21.22 -16.99
CA SER A 774 12.86 -21.53 -15.56
C SER A 774 12.02 -20.60 -14.69
N PHE A 775 10.89 -20.06 -15.18
CA PHE A 775 10.12 -19.05 -14.47
C PHE A 775 9.71 -19.46 -13.03
N PHE A 776 9.27 -20.69 -12.84
CA PHE A 776 8.82 -21.20 -11.54
C PHE A 776 9.85 -22.01 -10.75
N ARG A 777 11.01 -22.30 -11.31
CA ARG A 777 12.05 -23.16 -10.69
C ARG A 777 13.45 -22.55 -10.81
N LYS A 778 14.35 -23.05 -9.93
CA LYS A 778 15.78 -22.76 -9.98
C LYS A 778 16.42 -23.42 -11.23
#